data_6ffd5f5d81309c17038ff35399a9a05d
#
_entry.id   6ffd5f5d81309c17038ff35399a9a05d
#
_cell.length_a   1.000
_cell.length_b   1.000
_cell.length_c   1.000
_cell.angle_alpha   90.00
_cell.angle_beta   90.00
_cell.angle_gamma   90.00
#
_symmetry.space_group_name_H-M   'P 1'
#
loop_
_entity.id
_entity.type
_entity.pdbx_description
1 polymer ?
#
loop_
_entity_poly.entity_id
_entity_poly.type
_entity_poly.pdbx_seq_one_letter_code
_entity_poly.pdbx_strand_id
1 'polypeptide(L)'
;MAARLARASQNRAITSSRCFKPSLAPRPIYSSQSRSFVKLTGASPSITRGSPATSRTTRQLPSQFFVRALSGKPLPQGKSRALNFCYRLAAWVGISISVIGVGIVGFFIYDASTYFEHPTQSDIDVSKIALQPRSGGEKNLPIAEVFIDDDDSEEKRRLKDKPRLVILGGGWGGVALLKELNPDDYHVTVISPTNYFLFTPMLPSATVGTLELRSLVEPIRRILSRVNGHFIRAKAEDIDFSHKMVEVSQVDANGKDIRFYVPYDKLVVAVGSTTNPHGVKGLENAYFLKDINDARMIRNQVIQNFELANLPTCPDEERKRLLSFCVSGGGPTGVEFAAELFDLLNEDLTRHFPRLLRNEISVHLIQSRGHILNTYDETVSRYAEERFARDQVDVLTNSRVKEVLPDKIIFTQKQEDGTMITKELPIGFCLWSTGVSQTQFCQTLAAKLGKSQTNRHALETDTHLRLNGSPLGDVYAIGDCSTVQNNVADHIVTFLRSLAWKRGKDPETLQLSFADWRGVAEDVKRRFPQSINHLKRVDKLFNEFDKDKSGTLDFDELTQLLKQVDDKLTSLPATAQRAHQQGQYLARKFNKMARMHEGLNANDIREGDVDAAVYKAFEYKHLGSLAYVGNSAIFDLGEGRSLAGGLWAVYAWRSVYFAQSVSLRTRLLMAMDWTKRGLFGRDLMSF
;
A
#
# COMPACT_ATOMS: atom_id res chain seq x y z
N MET A 1 16.13 8.16 -11.24
CA MET A 1 14.84 8.09 -10.54
C MET A 1 14.74 9.19 -9.47
N ALA A 2 15.66 9.31 -8.53
CA ALA A 2 15.70 10.38 -7.53
C ALA A 2 15.66 11.81 -8.12
N ALA A 3 16.38 12.08 -9.20
CA ALA A 3 16.42 13.38 -9.87
C ALA A 3 15.10 13.77 -10.58
N ARG A 4 14.27 12.78 -11.00
CA ARG A 4 12.94 13.04 -11.58
C ARG A 4 11.87 13.28 -10.51
N LEU A 5 12.00 12.68 -9.35
CA LEU A 5 11.10 12.91 -8.21
C LEU A 5 11.34 14.29 -7.59
N ALA A 6 12.60 14.75 -7.52
CA ALA A 6 12.93 16.11 -7.08
C ALA A 6 12.38 17.19 -8.03
N ARG A 7 12.41 16.97 -9.37
CA ARG A 7 11.80 17.89 -10.34
C ARG A 7 10.27 17.93 -10.29
N ALA A 8 9.61 16.82 -9.98
CA ALA A 8 8.15 16.79 -9.82
C ALA A 8 7.68 17.55 -8.57
N SER A 9 8.48 17.56 -7.50
CA SER A 9 8.19 18.35 -6.30
C SER A 9 8.46 19.85 -6.47
N GLN A 10 9.48 20.24 -7.22
CA GLN A 10 9.78 21.65 -7.52
C GLN A 10 8.75 22.29 -8.47
N ASN A 11 8.24 21.58 -9.46
CA ASN A 11 7.22 22.11 -10.37
C ASN A 11 5.84 22.29 -9.71
N ARG A 12 5.55 21.62 -8.59
CA ARG A 12 4.30 21.87 -7.83
C ARG A 12 4.38 23.09 -6.91
N ALA A 13 5.58 23.53 -6.54
CA ALA A 13 5.77 24.71 -5.69
C ALA A 13 5.67 26.06 -6.47
N ILE A 14 5.81 26.04 -7.79
CA ILE A 14 5.85 27.26 -8.62
C ILE A 14 4.46 27.67 -9.17
N THR A 15 3.43 26.81 -9.09
CA THR A 15 2.09 27.12 -9.64
C THR A 15 1.05 27.60 -8.63
N SER A 16 1.40 27.84 -7.35
CA SER A 16 0.44 28.27 -6.33
C SER A 16 0.57 29.74 -5.87
N SER A 17 1.32 30.58 -6.57
CA SER A 17 1.36 32.02 -6.30
C SER A 17 0.54 32.80 -7.33
N ARG A 18 -0.78 32.85 -7.17
CA ARG A 18 -1.61 33.92 -7.71
C ARG A 18 -2.29 34.67 -6.59
N CYS A 19 -1.90 35.93 -6.49
CA CYS A 19 -2.40 36.97 -5.63
C CYS A 19 -3.92 37.01 -5.55
N PHE A 20 -4.46 37.03 -4.35
CA PHE A 20 -5.75 37.63 -4.06
C PHE A 20 -5.54 38.91 -3.23
N LYS A 21 -5.98 40.04 -3.77
CA LYS A 21 -6.13 41.32 -3.06
C LYS A 21 -7.41 41.24 -2.21
N PRO A 22 -7.43 41.73 -0.98
CA PRO A 22 -8.68 41.84 -0.24
C PRO A 22 -9.40 43.15 -0.62
N SER A 23 -10.66 43.04 -0.99
CA SER A 23 -11.61 44.15 -1.08
C SER A 23 -12.30 44.35 0.27
N LEU A 24 -12.15 45.54 0.81
CA LEU A 24 -12.87 46.07 1.98
C LEU A 24 -14.31 46.41 1.61
N ALA A 25 -15.28 45.97 2.36
CA ALA A 25 -16.58 46.64 2.53
C ALA A 25 -17.30 46.11 3.82
N PRO A 26 -18.24 46.88 4.41
CA PRO A 26 -18.16 47.18 5.83
C PRO A 26 -19.24 46.40 6.67
N ARG A 27 -18.99 46.39 7.99
CA ARG A 27 -19.89 45.85 9.03
C ARG A 27 -21.15 46.70 9.17
N PRO A 28 -22.29 46.14 9.58
CA PRO A 28 -23.24 46.85 10.44
C PRO A 28 -23.14 46.40 11.89
N ILE A 29 -23.18 47.40 12.73
CA ILE A 29 -23.31 47.45 14.16
C ILE A 29 -24.73 47.01 14.53
N TYR A 30 -24.91 46.09 15.49
CA TYR A 30 -26.12 46.10 16.36
C TYR A 30 -25.71 45.84 17.79
N SER A 31 -26.30 46.70 18.62
CA SER A 31 -26.13 46.98 20.03
C SER A 31 -26.95 46.02 20.92
N SER A 32 -26.37 45.84 22.13
CA SER A 32 -26.99 45.85 23.46
C SER A 32 -28.01 44.80 23.86
N GLN A 33 -27.78 44.14 24.95
CA GLN A 33 -28.38 44.33 26.27
C GLN A 33 -27.93 43.22 27.23
N SER A 34 -27.17 43.57 28.24
CA SER A 34 -27.39 43.63 29.69
C SER A 34 -28.44 42.70 30.32
N ARG A 35 -27.98 41.90 31.28
CA ARG A 35 -28.60 41.54 32.59
C ARG A 35 -27.57 40.70 33.34
N SER A 36 -26.88 41.23 34.32
CA SER A 36 -27.11 41.57 35.74
C SER A 36 -27.47 40.40 36.64
N PHE A 37 -26.63 40.36 37.74
CA PHE A 37 -26.85 39.83 39.07
C PHE A 37 -26.58 38.34 39.35
N VAL A 38 -25.62 38.04 40.20
CA VAL A 38 -25.83 37.90 41.67
C VAL A 38 -24.49 38.08 42.40
N LYS A 39 -24.55 39.02 43.38
CA LYS A 39 -23.59 39.22 44.46
C LYS A 39 -23.74 38.13 45.51
N LEU A 40 -22.64 37.63 46.07
CA LEU A 40 -22.62 37.17 47.44
C LEU A 40 -21.38 37.70 48.17
N THR A 41 -21.68 38.42 49.21
CA THR A 41 -20.90 39.10 50.21
C THR A 41 -20.30 38.14 51.23
N GLY A 42 -19.12 38.48 51.76
CA GLY A 42 -18.64 37.83 52.98
C GLY A 42 -17.22 38.23 53.35
N ALA A 43 -17.12 39.34 54.07
CA ALA A 43 -16.33 39.65 55.29
C ALA A 43 -14.80 39.53 55.29
N SER A 44 -14.19 40.67 55.39
CA SER A 44 -12.86 40.91 55.96
C SER A 44 -12.84 40.77 57.48
N PRO A 45 -11.69 40.53 58.07
CA PRO A 45 -11.26 41.45 59.12
C PRO A 45 -9.87 42.05 58.93
N SER A 46 -9.81 43.30 59.21
CA SER A 46 -8.65 44.19 59.39
C SER A 46 -7.82 43.82 60.64
N ILE A 47 -6.51 43.78 60.52
CA ILE A 47 -5.61 44.05 61.64
C ILE A 47 -4.44 44.97 61.16
N THR A 48 -4.19 45.94 61.94
CA THR A 48 -3.34 47.12 61.82
C THR A 48 -1.87 46.81 62.11
N ARG A 49 -1.01 47.61 61.46
CA ARG A 49 0.26 48.29 61.93
C ARG A 49 1.50 47.47 62.21
N GLY A 50 2.57 47.93 61.56
CA GLY A 50 3.93 47.78 62.02
C GLY A 50 4.98 47.83 60.91
N SER A 51 5.41 49.04 60.52
CA SER A 51 6.72 49.17 59.82
C SER A 51 7.85 49.01 60.82
N PRO A 52 9.00 48.48 60.46
CA PRO A 52 10.07 49.34 60.02
C PRO A 52 10.87 48.85 58.83
N ALA A 53 11.49 49.79 58.16
CA ALA A 53 12.38 49.68 57.02
C ALA A 53 13.57 48.76 57.26
N THR A 54 13.80 47.88 56.35
CA THR A 54 15.13 47.36 56.05
C THR A 54 15.28 47.21 54.53
N SER A 55 16.19 47.99 54.01
CA SER A 55 16.67 48.03 52.67
C SER A 55 17.16 46.62 52.24
N ARG A 56 16.43 45.96 51.35
CA ARG A 56 16.98 44.88 50.57
C ARG A 56 17.25 45.37 49.15
N THR A 57 18.51 45.62 48.92
CA THR A 57 19.11 45.77 47.59
C THR A 57 18.70 44.60 46.71
N THR A 58 17.74 44.80 45.84
CA THR A 58 17.50 43.99 44.69
C THR A 58 18.73 44.08 43.79
N ARG A 59 19.58 43.05 43.82
CA ARG A 59 20.57 42.84 42.77
C ARG A 59 19.82 42.68 41.48
N GLN A 60 19.72 43.72 40.69
CA GLN A 60 19.42 43.64 39.28
C GLN A 60 20.54 42.82 38.61
N LEU A 61 20.23 41.64 38.18
CA LEU A 61 21.06 40.90 37.23
C LEU A 61 21.22 41.80 35.98
N PRO A 62 22.43 42.04 35.54
CA PRO A 62 22.66 42.98 34.45
C PRO A 62 22.10 42.44 33.15
N SER A 63 21.02 43.07 32.69
CA SER A 63 20.41 42.86 31.36
C SER A 63 21.37 43.11 30.19
N GLN A 64 22.60 43.50 30.46
CA GLN A 64 23.63 43.80 29.46
C GLN A 64 24.26 42.55 28.80
N PHE A 65 24.08 41.34 29.37
CA PHE A 65 24.66 40.13 28.77
C PHE A 65 23.87 39.62 27.53
N PHE A 66 22.57 39.84 27.51
CA PHE A 66 21.75 39.38 26.39
C PHE A 66 21.80 40.29 25.16
N VAL A 67 21.93 41.60 25.37
CA VAL A 67 21.97 42.60 24.27
C VAL A 67 23.32 42.59 23.54
N ARG A 68 24.41 42.20 24.23
CA ARG A 68 25.75 42.14 23.62
C ARG A 68 25.97 40.96 22.68
N ALA A 69 25.20 39.87 22.82
CA ALA A 69 25.27 38.73 21.94
C ALA A 69 24.62 38.99 20.56
N LEU A 70 23.68 39.95 20.48
CA LEU A 70 22.97 40.29 19.24
C LEU A 70 23.52 41.53 18.54
N SER A 71 24.42 42.31 19.17
CA SER A 71 24.86 43.63 18.63
C SER A 71 26.12 43.58 17.75
N GLY A 72 26.65 42.42 17.38
CA GLY A 72 27.69 42.30 16.34
C GLY A 72 28.97 43.12 16.52
N LYS A 73 29.30 43.61 17.74
CA LYS A 73 30.59 44.34 17.97
C LYS A 73 31.77 43.37 17.96
N PRO A 74 32.84 43.65 17.21
CA PRO A 74 33.98 42.77 17.13
C PRO A 74 34.64 42.62 18.52
N LEU A 75 34.86 41.36 18.90
CA LEU A 75 35.64 40.98 20.07
C LEU A 75 37.10 41.50 19.93
N PRO A 76 37.76 41.86 21.02
CA PRO A 76 39.13 42.41 21.00
C PRO A 76 40.08 41.43 20.31
N GLN A 77 40.86 41.97 19.37
CA GLN A 77 41.88 41.23 18.60
C GLN A 77 42.91 40.65 19.56
N GLY A 78 42.95 39.32 19.69
CA GLY A 78 43.92 38.62 20.52
C GLY A 78 43.59 37.19 20.91
N LYS A 79 42.37 36.71 20.66
CA LYS A 79 42.01 35.32 20.97
C LYS A 79 42.29 34.40 19.79
N SER A 80 42.93 33.27 20.04
CA SER A 80 43.29 32.28 19.02
C SER A 80 42.07 31.88 18.16
N ARG A 81 42.26 31.57 16.86
CA ARG A 81 41.21 31.10 15.93
C ARG A 81 40.40 29.96 16.51
N ALA A 82 41.00 29.10 17.32
CA ALA A 82 40.37 28.00 18.03
C ALA A 82 39.33 28.47 19.05
N LEU A 83 39.62 29.53 19.82
CA LEU A 83 38.69 30.06 20.82
C LEU A 83 37.44 30.68 20.16
N ASN A 84 37.63 31.37 19.04
CA ASN A 84 36.51 31.95 18.27
C ASN A 84 35.64 30.84 17.61
N PHE A 85 36.26 29.72 17.20
CA PHE A 85 35.52 28.56 16.71
C PHE A 85 34.69 27.90 17.82
N CYS A 86 35.28 27.67 18.99
CA CYS A 86 34.56 27.12 20.16
C CYS A 86 33.39 28.05 20.60
N TYR A 87 33.58 29.34 20.54
CA TYR A 87 32.53 30.29 20.88
C TYR A 87 31.37 30.28 19.87
N ARG A 88 31.66 30.20 18.58
CA ARG A 88 30.66 30.06 17.54
C ARG A 88 29.90 28.72 17.65
N LEU A 89 30.61 27.65 17.92
CA LEU A 89 30.01 26.32 18.14
C LEU A 89 29.06 26.36 19.36
N ALA A 90 29.53 26.90 20.49
CA ALA A 90 28.71 27.05 21.70
C ALA A 90 27.46 27.96 21.48
N ALA A 91 27.61 29.01 20.69
CA ALA A 91 26.49 29.89 20.33
C ALA A 91 25.46 29.12 19.44
N TRP A 92 25.92 28.35 18.45
CA TRP A 92 25.04 27.52 17.62
C TRP A 92 24.34 26.45 18.44
N VAL A 93 25.03 25.77 19.35
CA VAL A 93 24.44 24.80 20.28
C VAL A 93 23.38 25.47 21.17
N GLY A 94 23.70 26.63 21.73
CA GLY A 94 22.76 27.39 22.54
C GLY A 94 21.49 27.83 21.79
N ILE A 95 21.66 28.31 20.54
CA ILE A 95 20.53 28.64 19.66
C ILE A 95 19.70 27.41 19.36
N SER A 96 20.35 26.27 19.03
CA SER A 96 19.65 25.03 18.73
C SER A 96 18.83 24.53 19.94
N ILE A 97 19.40 24.58 21.14
CA ILE A 97 18.70 24.20 22.39
C ILE A 97 17.50 25.14 22.62
N SER A 98 17.69 26.45 22.40
CA SER A 98 16.61 27.43 22.56
C SER A 98 15.47 27.20 21.54
N VAL A 99 15.81 26.93 20.29
CA VAL A 99 14.81 26.62 19.24
C VAL A 99 14.04 25.34 19.59
N ILE A 100 14.73 24.29 20.07
CA ILE A 100 14.11 23.07 20.53
C ILE A 100 13.19 23.36 21.74
N GLY A 101 13.65 24.14 22.72
CA GLY A 101 12.85 24.53 23.88
C GLY A 101 11.57 25.27 23.50
N VAL A 102 11.69 26.27 22.62
CA VAL A 102 10.53 27.00 22.07
C VAL A 102 9.60 26.08 21.29
N GLY A 103 10.17 25.14 20.50
CA GLY A 103 9.40 24.15 19.78
C GLY A 103 8.59 23.22 20.71
N ILE A 104 9.20 22.76 21.81
CA ILE A 104 8.53 21.96 22.84
C ILE A 104 7.40 22.74 23.53
N VAL A 105 7.66 23.98 23.94
CA VAL A 105 6.63 24.84 24.57
C VAL A 105 5.49 25.12 23.57
N GLY A 106 5.82 25.46 22.33
CA GLY A 106 4.83 25.63 21.25
C GLY A 106 4.01 24.40 21.00
N PHE A 107 4.64 23.22 21.05
CA PHE A 107 3.93 21.93 20.94
C PHE A 107 2.94 21.73 22.10
N PHE A 108 3.34 21.97 23.35
CA PHE A 108 2.42 21.83 24.50
C PHE A 108 1.28 22.85 24.47
N ILE A 109 1.53 24.09 24.02
CA ILE A 109 0.47 25.07 23.82
C ILE A 109 -0.50 24.59 22.73
N TYR A 110 0.03 24.07 21.61
CA TYR A 110 -0.79 23.49 20.55
C TYR A 110 -1.58 22.30 21.05
N ASP A 111 -0.94 21.36 21.74
CA ASP A 111 -1.58 20.17 22.34
C ASP A 111 -2.71 20.58 23.28
N ALA A 112 -2.45 21.53 24.20
CA ALA A 112 -3.46 22.07 25.09
C ALA A 112 -4.65 22.70 24.35
N SER A 113 -4.40 23.33 23.18
CA SER A 113 -5.45 23.90 22.34
C SER A 113 -6.31 22.87 21.61
N THR A 114 -5.90 21.60 21.59
CA THR A 114 -6.68 20.52 20.96
C THR A 114 -7.73 19.92 21.88
N TYR A 115 -7.67 20.23 23.18
CA TYR A 115 -8.69 19.80 24.16
C TYR A 115 -9.87 20.77 24.15
N PHE A 116 -10.85 20.50 23.28
CA PHE A 116 -12.10 21.22 23.24
C PHE A 116 -13.19 20.46 23.96
N GLU A 117 -13.95 21.15 24.84
CA GLU A 117 -15.26 20.68 25.22
C GLU A 117 -16.18 20.85 24.01
N HIS A 118 -16.53 19.75 23.34
CA HIS A 118 -17.55 19.81 22.32
C HIS A 118 -18.87 20.15 22.99
N PRO A 119 -19.56 21.23 22.58
CA PRO A 119 -20.94 21.43 22.99
C PRO A 119 -21.72 20.17 22.65
N THR A 120 -22.46 19.63 23.60
CA THR A 120 -23.37 18.50 23.36
C THR A 120 -24.31 18.92 22.24
N GLN A 121 -24.07 18.45 21.03
CA GLN A 121 -24.95 18.61 19.89
C GLN A 121 -26.17 17.69 20.10
N SER A 122 -27.08 18.12 20.99
CA SER A 122 -28.26 17.36 21.34
C SER A 122 -29.38 17.48 20.32
N ASP A 123 -29.29 18.33 19.30
CA ASP A 123 -30.39 18.73 18.47
C ASP A 123 -30.18 18.50 16.96
N ILE A 124 -29.35 17.53 16.55
CA ILE A 124 -29.33 17.11 15.15
C ILE A 124 -30.48 16.12 14.95
N ASP A 125 -31.48 16.52 14.22
CA ASP A 125 -32.59 15.65 13.78
C ASP A 125 -32.05 14.59 12.82
N VAL A 126 -31.81 13.39 13.33
CA VAL A 126 -31.43 12.24 12.52
C VAL A 126 -32.63 11.80 11.68
N SER A 127 -32.43 11.64 10.39
CA SER A 127 -33.48 11.18 9.48
C SER A 127 -34.11 9.86 9.96
N LYS A 128 -35.44 9.79 10.02
CA LYS A 128 -36.18 8.57 10.39
C LYS A 128 -35.83 7.37 9.47
N ILE A 129 -35.53 7.62 8.20
CA ILE A 129 -35.14 6.61 7.22
C ILE A 129 -33.80 6.00 7.58
N ALA A 130 -32.84 6.78 8.13
CA ALA A 130 -31.54 6.28 8.58
C ALA A 130 -31.71 5.37 9.81
N LEU A 131 -32.66 5.64 10.71
CA LEU A 131 -32.94 4.86 11.91
C LEU A 131 -33.78 3.61 11.65
N GLN A 132 -34.67 3.68 10.64
CA GLN A 132 -35.61 2.61 10.24
C GLN A 132 -35.55 2.42 8.72
N PRO A 133 -34.45 1.78 8.20
CA PRO A 133 -34.29 1.58 6.76
C PRO A 133 -35.40 0.69 6.20
N ARG A 134 -35.85 1.02 4.99
CA ARG A 134 -36.79 0.19 4.24
C ARG A 134 -36.11 -1.12 3.83
N SER A 135 -36.88 -2.20 3.78
CA SER A 135 -36.43 -3.48 3.27
C SER A 135 -36.77 -3.65 1.79
N GLY A 136 -35.91 -4.32 1.03
CA GLY A 136 -36.12 -4.58 -0.39
C GLY A 136 -35.03 -5.48 -1.00
N GLY A 137 -34.91 -5.50 -2.33
CA GLY A 137 -34.01 -6.36 -3.08
C GLY A 137 -34.38 -7.83 -3.08
N GLU A 138 -33.56 -8.67 -3.72
CA GLU A 138 -33.82 -10.11 -3.87
C GLU A 138 -34.09 -10.84 -2.54
N LYS A 139 -33.39 -10.45 -1.47
CA LYS A 139 -33.43 -11.11 -0.15
C LYS A 139 -34.25 -10.33 0.89
N ASN A 140 -34.95 -9.28 0.47
CA ASN A 140 -35.76 -8.40 1.33
C ASN A 140 -35.02 -7.93 2.59
N LEU A 141 -33.77 -7.46 2.41
CA LEU A 141 -32.93 -6.95 3.48
C LEU A 141 -33.11 -5.44 3.67
N PRO A 142 -32.77 -4.86 4.84
CA PRO A 142 -32.73 -3.42 5.04
C PRO A 142 -31.81 -2.74 4.01
N ILE A 143 -32.22 -1.57 3.50
CA ILE A 143 -31.45 -0.80 2.52
C ILE A 143 -30.91 0.47 3.18
N ALA A 144 -29.60 0.63 3.25
CA ALA A 144 -28.95 1.82 3.79
C ALA A 144 -28.91 2.94 2.73
N GLU A 145 -30.09 3.57 2.51
CA GLU A 145 -30.23 4.69 1.55
C GLU A 145 -29.66 5.99 2.11
N VAL A 146 -29.80 6.21 3.41
CA VAL A 146 -29.37 7.41 4.13
C VAL A 146 -28.56 6.99 5.35
N PHE A 147 -27.45 7.66 5.60
CA PHE A 147 -26.62 7.43 6.78
C PHE A 147 -27.00 8.39 7.92
N ILE A 148 -26.73 7.96 9.15
CA ILE A 148 -27.05 8.72 10.37
C ILE A 148 -26.35 10.09 10.37
N ASP A 149 -25.16 10.17 9.79
CA ASP A 149 -24.30 11.35 9.76
C ASP A 149 -24.41 12.19 8.47
N ASP A 150 -25.38 11.89 7.59
CA ASP A 150 -25.61 12.65 6.35
C ASP A 150 -26.06 14.09 6.59
N ASP A 151 -26.65 14.36 7.74
CA ASP A 151 -27.15 15.68 8.13
C ASP A 151 -26.22 16.45 9.08
N ASP A 152 -25.06 15.88 9.45
CA ASP A 152 -24.14 16.45 10.43
C ASP A 152 -23.50 17.77 9.99
N SER A 153 -23.32 17.98 8.69
CA SER A 153 -22.74 19.20 8.16
C SER A 153 -23.37 19.62 6.83
N GLU A 154 -23.23 20.91 6.49
CA GLU A 154 -23.72 21.46 5.23
C GLU A 154 -23.04 20.80 4.02
N GLU A 155 -21.75 20.46 4.14
CA GLU A 155 -21.02 19.75 3.10
C GLU A 155 -21.60 18.37 2.85
N LYS A 156 -21.94 17.60 3.91
CA LYS A 156 -22.54 16.28 3.76
C LYS A 156 -23.96 16.36 3.18
N ARG A 157 -24.77 17.35 3.59
CA ARG A 157 -26.10 17.57 3.03
C ARG A 157 -26.09 17.78 1.53
N ARG A 158 -25.11 18.53 1.01
CA ARG A 158 -24.94 18.74 -0.45
C ARG A 158 -24.58 17.48 -1.21
N LEU A 159 -23.97 16.50 -0.54
CA LEU A 159 -23.57 15.23 -1.18
C LEU A 159 -24.76 14.26 -1.35
N LYS A 160 -25.88 14.44 -0.67
CA LYS A 160 -27.04 13.55 -0.77
C LYS A 160 -27.60 13.41 -2.19
N ASP A 161 -27.55 14.49 -2.97
CA ASP A 161 -28.03 14.53 -4.36
C ASP A 161 -26.96 14.14 -5.39
N LYS A 162 -25.75 13.81 -4.95
CA LYS A 162 -24.67 13.40 -5.82
C LYS A 162 -24.71 11.90 -6.12
N PRO A 163 -24.15 11.45 -7.26
CA PRO A 163 -24.06 10.03 -7.58
C PRO A 163 -23.34 9.24 -6.47
N ARG A 164 -23.89 8.11 -6.09
CA ARG A 164 -23.35 7.23 -5.04
C ARG A 164 -22.20 6.41 -5.58
N LEU A 165 -21.01 6.66 -5.07
CA LEU A 165 -19.80 5.89 -5.38
C LEU A 165 -19.50 4.97 -4.20
N VAL A 166 -19.71 3.66 -4.39
CA VAL A 166 -19.39 2.65 -3.39
C VAL A 166 -18.07 1.98 -3.74
N ILE A 167 -17.16 1.90 -2.76
CA ILE A 167 -15.83 1.30 -2.90
C ILE A 167 -15.74 0.12 -1.93
N LEU A 168 -15.57 -1.09 -2.47
CA LEU A 168 -15.38 -2.31 -1.69
C LEU A 168 -13.89 -2.56 -1.46
N GLY A 169 -13.42 -2.30 -0.26
CA GLY A 169 -12.03 -2.51 0.17
C GLY A 169 -11.26 -1.23 0.45
N GLY A 170 -10.59 -1.22 1.60
CA GLY A 170 -9.71 -0.14 2.08
C GLY A 170 -8.23 -0.35 1.78
N GLY A 171 -7.89 -1.14 0.75
CA GLY A 171 -6.53 -1.44 0.33
C GLY A 171 -5.93 -0.39 -0.62
N TRP A 172 -4.84 -0.75 -1.29
CA TRP A 172 -4.07 0.13 -2.18
C TRP A 172 -4.89 0.81 -3.27
N GLY A 173 -5.77 0.06 -3.95
CA GLY A 173 -6.61 0.59 -5.03
C GLY A 173 -7.65 1.58 -4.52
N GLY A 174 -8.41 1.21 -3.48
CA GLY A 174 -9.43 2.07 -2.88
C GLY A 174 -8.85 3.35 -2.29
N VAL A 175 -7.74 3.26 -1.55
CA VAL A 175 -7.07 4.43 -0.97
C VAL A 175 -6.45 5.33 -2.04
N ALA A 176 -5.87 4.77 -3.10
CA ALA A 176 -5.34 5.57 -4.21
C ALA A 176 -6.45 6.35 -4.93
N LEU A 177 -7.62 5.71 -5.12
CA LEU A 177 -8.80 6.35 -5.68
C LEU A 177 -9.26 7.50 -4.78
N LEU A 178 -9.44 7.26 -3.48
CA LEU A 178 -9.89 8.27 -2.51
C LEU A 178 -8.95 9.49 -2.45
N LYS A 179 -7.66 9.29 -2.57
CA LYS A 179 -6.66 10.38 -2.48
C LYS A 179 -6.65 11.33 -3.69
N GLU A 180 -7.09 10.85 -4.86
CA GLU A 180 -7.12 11.63 -6.10
C GLU A 180 -8.53 12.06 -6.51
N LEU A 181 -9.59 11.52 -5.87
CA LEU A 181 -10.98 11.90 -6.14
C LEU A 181 -11.22 13.33 -5.68
N ASN A 182 -11.92 14.12 -6.48
CA ASN A 182 -12.32 15.47 -6.07
C ASN A 182 -13.34 15.41 -4.93
N PRO A 183 -13.27 16.32 -3.95
CA PRO A 183 -14.38 16.57 -3.02
C PRO A 183 -15.61 17.01 -3.79
N ASP A 184 -16.78 16.74 -3.23
CA ASP A 184 -18.11 17.23 -3.67
C ASP A 184 -18.62 16.70 -5.02
N ASP A 185 -17.87 15.84 -5.73
CA ASP A 185 -18.33 15.25 -7.00
C ASP A 185 -19.23 14.01 -6.79
N TYR A 186 -19.05 13.27 -5.69
CA TYR A 186 -19.73 12.00 -5.39
C TYR A 186 -20.10 11.87 -3.92
N HIS A 187 -21.21 11.18 -3.64
CA HIS A 187 -21.52 10.64 -2.31
C HIS A 187 -20.75 9.32 -2.12
N VAL A 188 -19.62 9.38 -1.41
CA VAL A 188 -18.66 8.28 -1.34
C VAL A 188 -18.90 7.40 -0.12
N THR A 189 -19.02 6.09 -0.32
CA THR A 189 -19.07 5.09 0.76
C THR A 189 -17.99 4.04 0.58
N VAL A 190 -17.17 3.82 1.61
CA VAL A 190 -16.19 2.73 1.64
C VAL A 190 -16.65 1.63 2.57
N ILE A 191 -16.64 0.39 2.05
CA ILE A 191 -17.00 -0.80 2.78
C ILE A 191 -15.76 -1.69 2.89
N SER A 192 -15.32 -1.98 4.12
CA SER A 192 -14.14 -2.83 4.35
C SER A 192 -14.25 -3.53 5.71
N PRO A 193 -13.80 -4.79 5.83
CA PRO A 193 -13.77 -5.50 7.11
C PRO A 193 -12.76 -4.89 8.10
N THR A 194 -11.72 -4.19 7.60
CA THR A 194 -10.73 -3.48 8.41
C THR A 194 -10.94 -1.98 8.29
N ASN A 195 -10.81 -1.25 9.40
CA ASN A 195 -11.00 0.21 9.47
C ASN A 195 -9.71 1.01 9.22
N TYR A 196 -8.68 0.34 8.72
CA TYR A 196 -7.38 0.94 8.42
C TYR A 196 -6.87 0.48 7.05
N PHE A 197 -6.08 1.32 6.43
CA PHE A 197 -5.19 0.97 5.33
C PHE A 197 -3.88 0.44 5.89
N LEU A 198 -3.35 -0.64 5.31
CA LEU A 198 -2.07 -1.23 5.68
C LEU A 198 -1.02 -0.99 4.58
N PHE A 199 0.13 -0.46 4.98
CA PHE A 199 1.29 -0.29 4.12
C PHE A 199 2.08 -1.61 4.01
N THR A 200 1.61 -2.50 3.16
CA THR A 200 2.07 -3.90 3.04
C THR A 200 3.55 -4.10 2.71
N PRO A 201 4.26 -3.22 1.95
CA PRO A 201 5.66 -3.47 1.62
C PRO A 201 6.61 -3.55 2.82
N MET A 202 6.22 -2.92 3.94
CA MET A 202 7.04 -2.92 5.17
C MET A 202 6.55 -3.93 6.21
N LEU A 203 5.61 -4.81 5.85
CA LEU A 203 5.06 -5.81 6.76
C LEU A 203 6.11 -6.85 7.21
N PRO A 204 7.04 -7.35 6.34
CA PRO A 204 8.14 -8.17 6.78
C PRO A 204 9.01 -7.53 7.88
N SER A 205 9.36 -6.25 7.74
CA SER A 205 10.13 -5.50 8.74
C SER A 205 9.38 -5.34 10.07
N ALA A 206 8.05 -5.16 10.01
CA ALA A 206 7.24 -5.08 11.23
C ALA A 206 7.07 -6.44 11.92
N THR A 207 7.06 -7.53 11.16
CA THR A 207 6.95 -8.89 11.69
C THR A 207 8.14 -9.23 12.62
N VAL A 208 9.32 -8.74 12.32
CA VAL A 208 10.53 -8.96 13.13
C VAL A 208 10.85 -7.83 14.12
N GLY A 209 9.97 -6.85 14.28
CA GLY A 209 10.13 -5.76 15.23
C GLY A 209 11.09 -4.64 14.80
N THR A 210 11.51 -4.60 13.52
CA THR A 210 12.25 -3.47 12.95
C THR A 210 11.38 -2.21 12.91
N LEU A 211 10.06 -2.39 12.69
CA LEU A 211 9.01 -1.38 12.74
C LEU A 211 7.89 -1.83 13.66
N GLU A 212 7.15 -0.88 14.22
CA GLU A 212 5.93 -1.17 14.95
C GLU A 212 4.75 -1.34 13.99
N LEU A 213 3.86 -2.28 14.31
CA LEU A 213 2.67 -2.57 13.49
C LEU A 213 1.79 -1.33 13.29
N ARG A 214 1.68 -0.48 14.33
CA ARG A 214 0.91 0.78 14.29
C ARG A 214 1.49 1.83 13.33
N SER A 215 2.77 1.74 13.03
CA SER A 215 3.45 2.67 12.13
C SER A 215 3.13 2.42 10.65
N LEU A 216 2.59 1.24 10.34
CA LEU A 216 2.21 0.84 8.98
C LEU A 216 0.74 1.09 8.64
N VAL A 217 -0.06 1.56 9.60
CA VAL A 217 -1.51 1.70 9.40
C VAL A 217 -1.96 3.15 9.44
N GLU A 218 -2.94 3.45 8.59
CA GLU A 218 -3.64 4.72 8.56
C GLU A 218 -5.16 4.49 8.65
N PRO A 219 -5.89 5.17 9.56
CA PRO A 219 -7.33 5.02 9.65
C PRO A 219 -8.05 5.45 8.35
N ILE A 220 -8.92 4.58 7.81
CA ILE A 220 -9.66 4.88 6.57
C ILE A 220 -10.55 6.13 6.74
N ARG A 221 -11.18 6.31 7.89
CA ARG A 221 -12.01 7.50 8.18
C ARG A 221 -11.25 8.80 8.04
N ARG A 222 -9.95 8.83 8.39
CA ARG A 222 -9.08 9.99 8.21
C ARG A 222 -8.77 10.26 6.73
N ILE A 223 -8.69 9.23 5.91
CA ILE A 223 -8.51 9.37 4.46
C ILE A 223 -9.80 9.87 3.82
N LEU A 224 -10.94 9.35 4.27
CA LEU A 224 -12.28 9.71 3.81
C LEU A 224 -12.70 11.13 4.17
N SER A 225 -12.20 11.70 5.28
CA SER A 225 -12.56 13.06 5.70
C SER A 225 -12.28 14.11 4.61
N ARG A 226 -11.37 13.84 3.67
CA ARG A 226 -11.05 14.72 2.54
C ARG A 226 -12.22 14.84 1.54
N VAL A 227 -13.04 13.82 1.43
CA VAL A 227 -14.17 13.75 0.49
C VAL A 227 -15.51 13.67 1.23
N ASN A 228 -15.54 13.95 2.55
CA ASN A 228 -16.72 13.87 3.43
C ASN A 228 -17.48 12.54 3.30
N GLY A 229 -16.74 11.45 3.01
CA GLY A 229 -17.34 10.14 2.72
C GLY A 229 -17.65 9.31 3.97
N HIS A 230 -18.45 8.26 3.78
CA HIS A 230 -18.89 7.33 4.81
C HIS A 230 -18.05 6.06 4.83
N PHE A 231 -17.84 5.51 6.02
CA PHE A 231 -17.15 4.25 6.21
C PHE A 231 -18.02 3.23 6.93
N ILE A 232 -18.22 2.07 6.29
CA ILE A 232 -18.92 0.93 6.87
C ILE A 232 -17.92 -0.19 7.11
N ARG A 233 -17.78 -0.61 8.38
CA ARG A 233 -16.99 -1.78 8.72
C ARG A 233 -17.83 -3.04 8.50
N ALA A 234 -17.78 -3.58 7.29
CA ALA A 234 -18.52 -4.75 6.88
C ALA A 234 -17.78 -5.51 5.78
N LYS A 235 -18.21 -6.74 5.51
CA LYS A 235 -17.72 -7.58 4.43
C LYS A 235 -18.75 -7.58 3.29
N ALA A 236 -18.31 -7.39 2.06
CA ALA A 236 -19.17 -7.56 0.89
C ALA A 236 -19.42 -9.06 0.65
N GLU A 237 -20.67 -9.42 0.41
CA GLU A 237 -21.12 -10.80 0.21
C GLU A 237 -21.60 -11.05 -1.22
N ASP A 238 -22.42 -10.15 -1.79
CA ASP A 238 -23.01 -10.30 -3.12
C ASP A 238 -23.35 -8.93 -3.75
N ILE A 239 -23.64 -8.92 -5.05
CA ILE A 239 -24.10 -7.76 -5.80
C ILE A 239 -25.43 -8.08 -6.47
N ASP A 240 -26.45 -7.29 -6.19
CA ASP A 240 -27.69 -7.23 -6.97
C ASP A 240 -27.53 -6.18 -8.08
N PHE A 241 -27.27 -6.66 -9.29
CA PHE A 241 -27.09 -5.80 -10.46
C PHE A 241 -28.41 -5.16 -10.91
N SER A 242 -29.54 -5.83 -10.68
CA SER A 242 -30.85 -5.36 -11.14
C SER A 242 -31.32 -4.11 -10.39
N HIS A 243 -31.04 -4.07 -9.09
CA HIS A 243 -31.39 -2.95 -8.22
C HIS A 243 -30.19 -2.06 -7.87
N LYS A 244 -29.00 -2.35 -8.41
CA LYS A 244 -27.73 -1.63 -8.12
C LYS A 244 -27.45 -1.54 -6.61
N MET A 245 -27.43 -2.69 -5.95
CA MET A 245 -27.18 -2.79 -4.51
C MET A 245 -26.08 -3.81 -4.21
N VAL A 246 -25.28 -3.53 -3.18
CA VAL A 246 -24.29 -4.46 -2.62
C VAL A 246 -24.85 -5.02 -1.32
N GLU A 247 -24.90 -6.36 -1.22
CA GLU A 247 -25.15 -7.04 0.05
C GLU A 247 -23.89 -7.03 0.90
N VAL A 248 -24.01 -6.60 2.13
CA VAL A 248 -22.91 -6.57 3.10
C VAL A 248 -23.29 -7.27 4.38
N SER A 249 -22.31 -7.87 5.03
CA SER A 249 -22.46 -8.54 6.33
C SER A 249 -21.53 -7.97 7.38
N GLN A 250 -22.01 -7.94 8.61
CA GLN A 250 -21.23 -7.64 9.80
C GLN A 250 -21.71 -8.51 10.96
N VAL A 251 -20.77 -9.00 11.75
CA VAL A 251 -21.09 -9.72 12.98
C VAL A 251 -21.23 -8.71 14.11
N ASP A 252 -22.37 -8.73 14.82
CA ASP A 252 -22.60 -7.89 15.99
C ASP A 252 -21.82 -8.38 17.24
N ALA A 253 -21.97 -7.66 18.35
CA ALA A 253 -21.32 -7.98 19.61
C ALA A 253 -21.77 -9.35 20.20
N ASN A 254 -22.91 -9.87 19.76
CA ASN A 254 -23.50 -11.14 20.20
C ASN A 254 -23.14 -12.30 19.26
N GLY A 255 -22.34 -12.06 18.23
CA GLY A 255 -21.98 -13.06 17.21
C GLY A 255 -23.05 -13.29 16.13
N LYS A 256 -24.10 -12.46 16.08
CA LYS A 256 -25.14 -12.55 15.06
C LYS A 256 -24.71 -11.86 13.78
N ASP A 257 -24.90 -12.52 12.64
CA ASP A 257 -24.67 -11.96 11.31
C ASP A 257 -25.79 -10.97 10.95
N ILE A 258 -25.45 -9.70 10.80
CA ILE A 258 -26.34 -8.63 10.36
C ILE A 258 -26.05 -8.38 8.88
N ARG A 259 -27.08 -8.47 8.04
CA ARG A 259 -27.00 -8.24 6.61
C ARG A 259 -27.89 -7.10 6.18
N PHE A 260 -27.41 -6.29 5.24
CA PHE A 260 -28.16 -5.19 4.65
C PHE A 260 -27.61 -4.84 3.26
N TYR A 261 -28.37 -4.06 2.51
CA TYR A 261 -27.95 -3.56 1.21
C TYR A 261 -27.44 -2.12 1.29
N VAL A 262 -26.44 -1.83 0.45
CA VAL A 262 -25.95 -0.47 0.20
C VAL A 262 -26.13 -0.16 -1.28
N PRO A 263 -26.96 0.83 -1.64
CA PRO A 263 -27.21 1.20 -3.03
C PRO A 263 -26.04 1.96 -3.63
N TYR A 264 -25.80 1.79 -4.95
CA TYR A 264 -24.75 2.46 -5.69
C TYR A 264 -25.21 2.93 -7.07
N ASP A 265 -24.62 4.02 -7.56
CA ASP A 265 -24.67 4.42 -8.95
C ASP A 265 -23.40 3.97 -9.69
N LYS A 266 -22.27 3.98 -8.98
CA LYS A 266 -21.01 3.40 -9.41
C LYS A 266 -20.38 2.56 -8.31
N LEU A 267 -19.88 1.39 -8.67
CA LEU A 267 -19.30 0.42 -7.74
C LEU A 267 -17.85 0.12 -8.13
N VAL A 268 -16.94 0.18 -7.18
CA VAL A 268 -15.53 -0.20 -7.37
C VAL A 268 -15.19 -1.38 -6.47
N VAL A 269 -14.92 -2.53 -7.07
CA VAL A 269 -14.46 -3.75 -6.40
C VAL A 269 -12.95 -3.69 -6.24
N ALA A 270 -12.47 -3.51 -5.02
CA ALA A 270 -11.05 -3.39 -4.64
C ALA A 270 -10.71 -4.27 -3.43
N VAL A 271 -11.35 -5.45 -3.34
CA VAL A 271 -11.30 -6.36 -2.19
C VAL A 271 -9.99 -7.13 -2.06
N GLY A 272 -9.07 -6.99 -3.01
CA GLY A 272 -7.78 -7.68 -3.01
C GLY A 272 -7.91 -9.19 -3.30
N SER A 273 -6.92 -9.95 -2.83
CA SER A 273 -6.81 -11.40 -3.05
C SER A 273 -6.56 -12.14 -1.74
N THR A 274 -6.83 -13.44 -1.74
CA THR A 274 -6.44 -14.35 -0.66
C THR A 274 -5.24 -15.20 -1.08
N THR A 275 -4.68 -15.97 -0.15
CA THR A 275 -3.57 -16.90 -0.43
C THR A 275 -4.09 -18.18 -1.07
N ASN A 276 -3.35 -18.71 -2.05
CA ASN A 276 -3.71 -19.97 -2.70
C ASN A 276 -3.04 -21.14 -1.98
N PRO A 277 -3.83 -22.12 -1.50
CA PRO A 277 -3.29 -23.32 -0.85
C PRO A 277 -2.63 -24.29 -1.82
N HIS A 278 -2.81 -24.17 -3.13
CA HIS A 278 -2.29 -25.08 -4.17
C HIS A 278 -2.56 -26.58 -3.93
N GLY A 279 -3.57 -26.93 -3.12
CA GLY A 279 -3.89 -28.30 -2.74
C GLY A 279 -2.93 -28.93 -1.71
N VAL A 280 -2.08 -28.14 -1.07
CA VAL A 280 -1.18 -28.58 0.00
C VAL A 280 -1.98 -28.85 1.27
N LYS A 281 -1.71 -29.99 1.92
CA LYS A 281 -2.35 -30.39 3.17
C LYS A 281 -1.63 -29.78 4.37
N GLY A 282 -2.34 -29.60 5.48
CA GLY A 282 -1.76 -29.17 6.74
C GLY A 282 -1.41 -27.68 6.81
N LEU A 283 -1.99 -26.83 5.96
CA LEU A 283 -1.71 -25.38 5.99
C LEU A 283 -2.27 -24.70 7.24
N GLU A 284 -3.09 -25.35 8.02
CA GLU A 284 -3.47 -24.95 9.38
C GLU A 284 -2.27 -24.90 10.35
N ASN A 285 -1.18 -25.61 10.02
CA ASN A 285 0.10 -25.56 10.77
C ASN A 285 1.06 -24.50 10.24
N ALA A 286 0.68 -23.73 9.22
CA ALA A 286 1.50 -22.70 8.62
C ALA A 286 0.97 -21.30 8.94
N TYR A 287 1.88 -20.34 9.00
CA TYR A 287 1.56 -18.92 9.15
C TYR A 287 1.45 -18.25 7.77
N PHE A 288 0.59 -17.27 7.66
CA PHE A 288 0.45 -16.40 6.50
C PHE A 288 0.92 -14.99 6.85
N LEU A 289 1.25 -14.17 5.87
CA LEU A 289 1.69 -12.79 6.09
C LEU A 289 0.93 -11.85 5.14
N LYS A 290 -0.28 -11.49 5.54
CA LYS A 290 -1.18 -10.60 4.79
C LYS A 290 -1.61 -9.38 5.59
N ASP A 291 -1.77 -9.51 6.90
CA ASP A 291 -2.27 -8.45 7.76
C ASP A 291 -1.42 -8.28 9.05
N ILE A 292 -1.85 -7.37 9.91
CA ILE A 292 -1.17 -7.05 11.16
C ILE A 292 -1.23 -8.20 12.17
N ASN A 293 -2.35 -8.93 12.19
CA ASN A 293 -2.52 -10.04 13.13
C ASN A 293 -1.60 -11.19 12.76
N ASP A 294 -1.46 -11.46 11.45
CA ASP A 294 -0.49 -12.42 10.93
C ASP A 294 0.93 -12.07 11.41
N ALA A 295 1.34 -10.82 11.20
CA ALA A 295 2.67 -10.35 11.61
C ALA A 295 2.90 -10.49 13.12
N ARG A 296 1.85 -10.21 13.94
CA ARG A 296 1.91 -10.41 15.40
C ARG A 296 2.04 -11.88 15.77
N MET A 297 1.23 -12.74 15.17
CA MET A 297 1.29 -14.19 15.45
C MET A 297 2.65 -14.77 15.07
N ILE A 298 3.21 -14.39 13.94
CA ILE A 298 4.54 -14.83 13.50
C ILE A 298 5.61 -14.38 14.51
N ARG A 299 5.62 -13.09 14.88
CA ARG A 299 6.57 -12.55 15.85
C ARG A 299 6.52 -13.29 17.18
N ASN A 300 5.32 -13.50 17.72
CA ASN A 300 5.13 -14.22 18.97
C ASN A 300 5.63 -15.65 18.85
N GLN A 301 5.36 -16.35 17.74
CA GLN A 301 5.81 -17.73 17.54
C GLN A 301 7.34 -17.81 17.44
N VAL A 302 7.98 -16.91 16.73
CA VAL A 302 9.45 -16.87 16.63
C VAL A 302 10.08 -16.71 18.01
N ILE A 303 9.61 -15.75 18.80
CA ILE A 303 10.12 -15.50 20.15
C ILE A 303 9.84 -16.71 21.05
N GLN A 304 8.63 -17.27 21.01
CA GLN A 304 8.25 -18.45 21.79
C GLN A 304 9.14 -19.66 21.50
N ASN A 305 9.52 -19.88 20.24
CA ASN A 305 10.43 -20.95 19.87
C ASN A 305 11.80 -20.79 20.55
N PHE A 306 12.31 -19.56 20.62
CA PHE A 306 13.58 -19.28 21.32
C PHE A 306 13.47 -19.49 22.83
N GLU A 307 12.37 -19.08 23.45
CA GLU A 307 12.12 -19.31 24.88
C GLU A 307 12.07 -20.81 25.20
N LEU A 308 11.34 -21.59 24.39
CA LEU A 308 11.25 -23.04 24.55
C LEU A 308 12.59 -23.73 24.30
N ALA A 309 13.30 -23.34 23.24
CA ALA A 309 14.64 -23.90 22.91
C ALA A 309 15.68 -23.60 24.00
N ASN A 310 15.51 -22.53 24.78
CA ASN A 310 16.42 -22.13 25.85
C ASN A 310 16.14 -22.82 27.19
N LEU A 311 15.08 -23.62 27.29
CA LEU A 311 14.77 -24.36 28.51
C LEU A 311 15.87 -25.38 28.82
N PRO A 312 16.30 -25.52 30.11
CA PRO A 312 17.31 -26.49 30.49
C PRO A 312 16.93 -27.95 30.22
N THR A 313 15.63 -28.23 30.11
CA THR A 313 15.05 -29.55 29.89
C THR A 313 14.74 -29.84 28.42
N CYS A 314 15.02 -28.91 27.49
CA CYS A 314 14.76 -29.10 26.08
C CYS A 314 15.79 -30.09 25.48
N PRO A 315 15.35 -31.21 24.88
CA PRO A 315 16.25 -32.15 24.21
C PRO A 315 16.92 -31.49 23.00
N ASP A 316 18.12 -31.96 22.64
CA ASP A 316 18.91 -31.38 21.55
C ASP A 316 18.19 -31.43 20.18
N GLU A 317 17.49 -32.54 19.91
CA GLU A 317 16.71 -32.69 18.67
C GLU A 317 15.54 -31.71 18.63
N GLU A 318 14.81 -31.56 19.71
CA GLU A 318 13.70 -30.63 19.83
C GLU A 318 14.18 -29.18 19.75
N ARG A 319 15.30 -28.85 20.37
CA ARG A 319 15.92 -27.53 20.28
C ARG A 319 16.27 -27.17 18.84
N LYS A 320 16.89 -28.08 18.09
CA LYS A 320 17.20 -27.89 16.66
C LYS A 320 15.94 -27.72 15.82
N ARG A 321 14.90 -28.50 16.11
CA ARG A 321 13.59 -28.39 15.45
C ARG A 321 12.96 -27.02 15.69
N LEU A 322 12.91 -26.57 16.95
CA LEU A 322 12.34 -25.26 17.34
C LEU A 322 13.07 -24.09 16.68
N LEU A 323 14.39 -24.21 16.46
CA LEU A 323 15.25 -23.20 15.85
C LEU A 323 15.34 -23.35 14.31
N SER A 324 14.56 -24.24 13.70
CA SER A 324 14.47 -24.43 12.26
C SER A 324 13.24 -23.68 11.73
N PHE A 325 13.48 -22.65 10.91
CA PHE A 325 12.47 -21.76 10.35
C PHE A 325 12.36 -22.00 8.84
N CYS A 326 11.16 -22.29 8.35
CA CYS A 326 10.90 -22.54 6.94
C CYS A 326 10.05 -21.43 6.33
N VAL A 327 10.42 -20.97 5.15
CA VAL A 327 9.64 -20.05 4.30
C VAL A 327 9.31 -20.76 3.00
N SER A 328 8.03 -21.01 2.75
CA SER A 328 7.54 -21.57 1.49
C SER A 328 7.16 -20.46 0.54
N GLY A 329 7.94 -20.25 -0.52
CA GLY A 329 7.73 -19.26 -1.56
C GLY A 329 8.88 -18.25 -1.68
N GLY A 330 9.64 -18.35 -2.76
CA GLY A 330 10.76 -17.45 -3.11
C GLY A 330 10.33 -16.20 -3.88
N GLY A 331 9.10 -15.72 -3.68
CA GLY A 331 8.63 -14.41 -4.14
C GLY A 331 9.16 -13.27 -3.26
N PRO A 332 8.87 -11.99 -3.60
CA PRO A 332 9.38 -10.83 -2.85
C PRO A 332 9.09 -10.91 -1.35
N THR A 333 7.85 -11.22 -0.97
CA THR A 333 7.44 -11.31 0.44
C THR A 333 8.22 -12.37 1.21
N GLY A 334 8.39 -13.58 0.63
CA GLY A 334 9.11 -14.67 1.28
C GLY A 334 10.60 -14.38 1.40
N VAL A 335 11.21 -13.79 0.37
CA VAL A 335 12.63 -13.39 0.38
C VAL A 335 12.88 -12.28 1.39
N GLU A 336 12.06 -11.22 1.40
CA GLU A 336 12.20 -10.11 2.36
C GLU A 336 11.98 -10.58 3.80
N PHE A 337 10.99 -11.45 4.03
CA PHE A 337 10.76 -12.02 5.36
C PHE A 337 11.93 -12.92 5.81
N ALA A 338 12.45 -13.79 4.94
CA ALA A 338 13.60 -14.64 5.27
C ALA A 338 14.84 -13.80 5.61
N ALA A 339 15.06 -12.70 4.89
CA ALA A 339 16.15 -11.77 5.15
C ALA A 339 15.99 -11.02 6.48
N GLU A 340 14.83 -10.45 6.74
CA GLU A 340 14.53 -9.75 8.00
C GLU A 340 14.55 -10.70 9.20
N LEU A 341 14.05 -11.94 9.03
CA LEU A 341 14.12 -12.98 10.05
C LEU A 341 15.58 -13.32 10.36
N PHE A 342 16.40 -13.55 9.33
CA PHE A 342 17.81 -13.83 9.51
C PHE A 342 18.52 -12.70 10.28
N ASP A 343 18.22 -11.44 9.95
CA ASP A 343 18.80 -10.30 10.66
C ASP A 343 18.35 -10.27 12.13
N LEU A 344 17.08 -10.53 12.45
CA LEU A 344 16.58 -10.65 13.83
C LEU A 344 17.33 -11.74 14.60
N LEU A 345 17.45 -12.92 13.99
CA LEU A 345 18.09 -14.09 14.61
C LEU A 345 19.56 -13.82 14.95
N ASN A 346 20.28 -13.17 14.04
CA ASN A 346 21.73 -12.97 14.18
C ASN A 346 22.15 -11.68 14.90
N GLU A 347 21.35 -10.61 14.78
CA GLU A 347 21.72 -9.31 15.35
C GLU A 347 21.22 -9.17 16.80
N ASP A 348 20.00 -9.64 17.09
CA ASP A 348 19.34 -9.39 18.37
C ASP A 348 19.21 -10.66 19.22
N LEU A 349 18.61 -11.75 18.69
CA LEU A 349 18.30 -12.93 19.51
C LEU A 349 19.55 -13.65 20.01
N THR A 350 20.61 -13.77 19.22
CA THR A 350 21.85 -14.39 19.70
C THR A 350 22.51 -13.65 20.87
N ARG A 351 22.26 -12.35 21.02
CA ARG A 351 22.77 -11.56 22.15
C ARG A 351 21.99 -11.83 23.45
N HIS A 352 20.69 -12.09 23.33
CA HIS A 352 19.79 -12.30 24.46
C HIS A 352 19.68 -13.78 24.86
N PHE A 353 20.00 -14.70 23.93
CA PHE A 353 20.00 -16.14 24.15
C PHE A 353 21.41 -16.75 23.95
N PRO A 354 22.42 -16.37 24.79
CA PRO A 354 23.83 -16.73 24.56
C PRO A 354 24.12 -18.23 24.72
N ARG A 355 23.20 -19.00 25.31
CA ARG A 355 23.30 -20.45 25.45
C ARG A 355 22.95 -21.22 24.19
N LEU A 356 22.18 -20.59 23.28
CA LEU A 356 21.84 -21.19 22.01
C LEU A 356 23.01 -21.02 21.04
N LEU A 357 23.46 -22.14 20.49
CA LEU A 357 24.56 -22.15 19.55
C LEU A 357 24.07 -21.62 18.20
N ARG A 358 24.81 -20.66 17.62
CA ARG A 358 24.47 -20.05 16.35
C ARG A 358 24.33 -21.06 15.21
N ASN A 359 25.06 -22.16 15.24
CA ASN A 359 24.99 -23.24 14.26
C ASN A 359 23.77 -24.15 14.40
N GLU A 360 22.94 -23.97 15.43
CA GLU A 360 21.67 -24.69 15.62
C GLU A 360 20.49 -23.95 14.97
N ILE A 361 20.65 -22.65 14.67
CA ILE A 361 19.62 -21.84 14.03
C ILE A 361 19.72 -22.04 12.52
N SER A 362 18.62 -22.40 11.88
CA SER A 362 18.51 -22.59 10.44
C SER A 362 17.32 -21.88 9.84
N VAL A 363 17.53 -21.26 8.68
CA VAL A 363 16.46 -20.63 7.88
C VAL A 363 16.46 -21.28 6.51
N HIS A 364 15.32 -21.86 6.12
CA HIS A 364 15.14 -22.57 4.86
C HIS A 364 14.13 -21.83 3.99
N LEU A 365 14.46 -21.59 2.74
CA LEU A 365 13.57 -20.97 1.75
C LEU A 365 13.27 -21.97 0.63
N ILE A 366 12.04 -22.49 0.60
CA ILE A 366 11.58 -23.48 -0.40
C ILE A 366 10.97 -22.75 -1.59
N GLN A 367 11.55 -23.00 -2.80
CA GLN A 367 11.05 -22.42 -4.05
C GLN A 367 10.83 -23.49 -5.09
N SER A 368 9.63 -23.49 -5.71
CA SER A 368 9.23 -24.48 -6.71
C SER A 368 9.90 -24.30 -8.09
N ARG A 369 10.51 -23.14 -8.34
CA ARG A 369 11.23 -22.81 -9.58
C ARG A 369 12.72 -22.84 -9.37
N GLY A 370 13.50 -22.71 -10.46
CA GLY A 370 14.98 -22.75 -10.44
C GLY A 370 15.65 -21.56 -9.74
N HIS A 371 14.92 -20.44 -9.58
CA HIS A 371 15.46 -19.22 -8.96
C HIS A 371 14.43 -18.59 -8.02
N ILE A 372 14.91 -17.91 -6.97
CA ILE A 372 14.11 -16.99 -6.16
C ILE A 372 13.91 -15.68 -6.93
N LEU A 373 12.95 -14.86 -6.52
CA LEU A 373 12.62 -13.59 -7.19
C LEU A 373 12.45 -13.73 -8.71
N ASN A 374 11.89 -14.84 -9.15
CA ASN A 374 11.77 -15.21 -10.57
C ASN A 374 10.94 -14.26 -11.45
N THR A 375 10.30 -13.26 -10.87
CA THR A 375 9.60 -12.15 -11.55
C THR A 375 10.50 -10.95 -11.81
N TYR A 376 11.72 -10.94 -11.25
CA TYR A 376 12.74 -9.92 -11.43
C TYR A 376 13.73 -10.34 -12.53
N ASP A 377 14.67 -9.46 -12.86
CA ASP A 377 15.77 -9.81 -13.75
C ASP A 377 16.63 -10.94 -13.15
N GLU A 378 17.18 -11.80 -14.00
CA GLU A 378 17.99 -12.95 -13.57
C GLU A 378 19.22 -12.54 -12.74
N THR A 379 19.80 -11.39 -13.05
CA THR A 379 20.94 -10.83 -12.29
C THR A 379 20.57 -10.52 -10.85
N VAL A 380 19.34 -10.06 -10.62
CA VAL A 380 18.76 -9.80 -9.30
C VAL A 380 18.57 -11.10 -8.52
N SER A 381 18.00 -12.12 -9.17
CA SER A 381 17.79 -13.44 -8.58
C SER A 381 19.10 -14.07 -8.13
N ARG A 382 20.12 -14.05 -9.00
CA ARG A 382 21.45 -14.59 -8.71
C ARG A 382 22.13 -13.86 -7.55
N TYR A 383 22.08 -12.53 -7.54
CA TYR A 383 22.64 -11.75 -6.43
C TYR A 383 21.95 -12.08 -5.08
N ALA A 384 20.63 -12.25 -5.08
CA ALA A 384 19.90 -12.62 -3.87
C ALA A 384 20.28 -14.02 -3.38
N GLU A 385 20.43 -15.00 -4.29
CA GLU A 385 20.88 -16.37 -3.98
C GLU A 385 22.30 -16.39 -3.43
N GLU A 386 23.23 -15.65 -4.05
CA GLU A 386 24.61 -15.51 -3.55
C GLU A 386 24.66 -14.85 -2.17
N ARG A 387 23.80 -13.86 -1.93
CA ARG A 387 23.71 -13.20 -0.64
C ARG A 387 23.21 -14.15 0.44
N PHE A 388 22.15 -14.89 0.19
CA PHE A 388 21.62 -15.89 1.10
C PHE A 388 22.61 -17.02 1.39
N ALA A 389 23.35 -17.47 0.38
CA ALA A 389 24.40 -18.46 0.59
C ALA A 389 25.51 -17.98 1.54
N ARG A 390 25.91 -16.69 1.45
CA ARG A 390 26.85 -16.07 2.40
C ARG A 390 26.29 -15.96 3.81
N ASP A 391 24.99 -15.66 3.91
CA ASP A 391 24.30 -15.50 5.17
C ASP A 391 23.84 -16.86 5.74
N GLN A 392 24.18 -17.98 5.09
CA GLN A 392 23.81 -19.36 5.51
C GLN A 392 22.28 -19.59 5.56
N VAL A 393 21.52 -18.89 4.73
CA VAL A 393 20.11 -19.21 4.46
C VAL A 393 20.08 -20.30 3.40
N ASP A 394 19.44 -21.43 3.73
CA ASP A 394 19.34 -22.58 2.84
C ASP A 394 18.23 -22.37 1.78
N VAL A 395 18.64 -22.15 0.52
CA VAL A 395 17.71 -21.90 -0.58
C VAL A 395 17.47 -23.19 -1.36
N LEU A 396 16.31 -23.82 -1.12
CA LEU A 396 15.87 -25.06 -1.74
C LEU A 396 15.07 -24.77 -3.02
N THR A 397 15.78 -24.59 -4.14
CA THR A 397 15.15 -24.41 -5.46
C THR A 397 14.64 -25.71 -6.03
N ASN A 398 13.79 -25.64 -7.09
CA ASN A 398 13.14 -26.79 -7.72
C ASN A 398 12.41 -27.71 -6.72
N SER A 399 11.94 -27.13 -5.61
CA SER A 399 11.37 -27.83 -4.47
C SER A 399 9.93 -27.42 -4.25
N ARG A 400 9.02 -28.38 -4.15
CA ARG A 400 7.58 -28.15 -3.97
C ARG A 400 7.09 -28.81 -2.69
N VAL A 401 6.50 -28.02 -1.82
CA VAL A 401 5.84 -28.51 -0.60
C VAL A 401 4.63 -29.37 -0.95
N LYS A 402 4.50 -30.51 -0.30
CA LYS A 402 3.37 -31.43 -0.38
C LYS A 402 2.46 -31.36 0.84
N GLU A 403 3.06 -31.27 2.02
CA GLU A 403 2.34 -31.30 3.29
C GLU A 403 3.10 -30.56 4.37
N VAL A 404 2.38 -29.86 5.25
CA VAL A 404 2.92 -29.18 6.43
C VAL A 404 2.36 -29.87 7.67
N LEU A 405 3.22 -30.51 8.44
CA LEU A 405 2.89 -31.13 9.71
C LEU A 405 3.27 -30.20 10.87
N PRO A 406 2.80 -30.43 12.10
CA PRO A 406 3.12 -29.56 13.25
C PRO A 406 4.62 -29.49 13.58
N ASP A 407 5.39 -30.53 13.23
CA ASP A 407 6.78 -30.72 13.57
C ASP A 407 7.74 -30.76 12.38
N LYS A 408 7.21 -30.94 11.17
CA LYS A 408 8.01 -31.07 9.94
C LYS A 408 7.26 -30.66 8.69
N ILE A 409 8.00 -30.38 7.62
CA ILE A 409 7.49 -30.12 6.28
C ILE A 409 7.95 -31.22 5.32
N ILE A 410 7.02 -31.71 4.50
CA ILE A 410 7.31 -32.71 3.47
C ILE A 410 7.28 -32.02 2.11
N PHE A 411 8.35 -32.16 1.36
CA PHE A 411 8.48 -31.54 0.04
C PHE A 411 9.17 -32.47 -0.96
N THR A 412 8.92 -32.24 -2.25
CA THR A 412 9.62 -32.89 -3.34
C THR A 412 10.60 -31.97 -3.98
N GLN A 413 11.80 -32.45 -4.23
CA GLN A 413 12.86 -31.74 -4.94
C GLN A 413 13.20 -32.44 -6.24
N LYS A 414 13.23 -31.69 -7.34
CA LYS A 414 13.70 -32.17 -8.62
C LYS A 414 15.20 -32.12 -8.66
N GLN A 415 15.84 -33.25 -8.88
CA GLN A 415 17.27 -33.38 -9.04
C GLN A 415 17.72 -32.98 -10.46
N GLU A 416 19.03 -32.83 -10.66
CA GLU A 416 19.61 -32.50 -11.96
C GLU A 416 19.32 -33.55 -13.04
N ASP A 417 19.24 -34.82 -12.65
CA ASP A 417 18.88 -35.97 -13.52
C ASP A 417 17.38 -36.03 -13.87
N GLY A 418 16.58 -35.08 -13.33
CA GLY A 418 15.14 -35.00 -13.54
C GLY A 418 14.30 -35.85 -12.57
N THR A 419 14.91 -36.65 -11.71
CA THR A 419 14.19 -37.46 -10.70
C THR A 419 13.60 -36.60 -9.61
N MET A 420 12.45 -37.03 -9.05
CA MET A 420 11.76 -36.35 -7.96
C MET A 420 12.00 -37.10 -6.65
N ILE A 421 12.71 -36.48 -5.73
CA ILE A 421 12.98 -37.07 -4.41
C ILE A 421 12.08 -36.38 -3.38
N THR A 422 11.41 -37.17 -2.53
CA THR A 422 10.67 -36.65 -1.38
C THR A 422 11.61 -36.53 -0.19
N LYS A 423 11.62 -35.34 0.43
CA LYS A 423 12.42 -35.02 1.61
C LYS A 423 11.54 -34.55 2.75
N GLU A 424 11.98 -34.78 3.96
CA GLU A 424 11.38 -34.26 5.19
C GLU A 424 12.36 -33.30 5.85
N LEU A 425 11.83 -32.20 6.38
CA LEU A 425 12.59 -31.19 7.09
C LEU A 425 11.90 -30.92 8.44
N PRO A 426 12.50 -31.24 9.59
CA PRO A 426 11.98 -30.84 10.89
C PRO A 426 11.96 -29.32 11.01
N ILE A 427 10.82 -28.77 11.46
CA ILE A 427 10.65 -27.31 11.59
C ILE A 427 9.91 -26.93 12.87
N GLY A 428 10.25 -25.79 13.43
CA GLY A 428 9.49 -25.13 14.51
C GLY A 428 8.55 -24.06 14.01
N PHE A 429 8.70 -23.66 12.73
CA PHE A 429 7.91 -22.59 12.13
C PHE A 429 7.85 -22.73 10.60
N CYS A 430 6.69 -22.46 10.03
CA CYS A 430 6.50 -22.39 8.58
C CYS A 430 5.72 -21.15 8.16
N LEU A 431 6.32 -20.28 7.33
CA LEU A 431 5.60 -19.22 6.63
C LEU A 431 5.16 -19.71 5.26
N TRP A 432 3.87 -19.59 4.96
CA TRP A 432 3.32 -19.83 3.61
C TRP A 432 3.15 -18.51 2.87
N SER A 433 4.00 -18.24 1.89
CA SER A 433 3.98 -17.02 1.09
C SER A 433 3.85 -17.29 -0.42
N THR A 434 3.12 -18.34 -0.79
CA THR A 434 2.94 -18.75 -2.18
C THR A 434 1.54 -18.48 -2.70
N GLY A 435 1.49 -17.97 -3.94
CA GLY A 435 0.27 -17.86 -4.73
C GLY A 435 -0.75 -16.87 -4.21
N VAL A 436 -1.56 -16.40 -5.16
CA VAL A 436 -2.73 -15.56 -4.91
C VAL A 436 -3.97 -16.24 -5.50
N SER A 437 -5.12 -16.02 -4.88
CA SER A 437 -6.40 -16.58 -5.29
C SER A 437 -7.51 -15.55 -5.12
N GLN A 438 -8.62 -15.75 -5.82
CA GLN A 438 -9.82 -14.94 -5.63
C GLN A 438 -10.36 -15.10 -4.21
N THR A 439 -10.87 -13.99 -3.66
CA THR A 439 -11.67 -14.02 -2.43
C THR A 439 -13.02 -14.73 -2.70
N GLN A 440 -13.68 -15.23 -1.65
CA GLN A 440 -14.99 -15.86 -1.77
C GLN A 440 -16.01 -14.96 -2.50
N PHE A 441 -16.01 -13.68 -2.17
CA PHE A 441 -16.85 -12.68 -2.85
C PHE A 441 -16.58 -12.63 -4.36
N CYS A 442 -15.31 -12.60 -4.78
CA CYS A 442 -14.96 -12.59 -6.21
C CYS A 442 -15.36 -13.88 -6.92
N GLN A 443 -15.26 -15.04 -6.25
CA GLN A 443 -15.70 -16.33 -6.80
C GLN A 443 -17.22 -16.35 -7.00
N THR A 444 -17.99 -15.88 -6.01
CA THR A 444 -19.45 -15.75 -6.11
C THR A 444 -19.83 -14.81 -7.26
N LEU A 445 -19.14 -13.67 -7.35
CA LEU A 445 -19.38 -12.68 -8.41
C LEU A 445 -19.05 -13.22 -9.81
N ALA A 446 -17.90 -13.93 -9.97
CA ALA A 446 -17.52 -14.56 -11.22
C ALA A 446 -18.52 -15.64 -11.64
N ALA A 447 -19.00 -16.46 -10.70
CA ALA A 447 -20.02 -17.47 -10.96
C ALA A 447 -21.36 -16.83 -11.42
N LYS A 448 -21.76 -15.72 -10.83
CA LYS A 448 -22.98 -14.95 -11.18
C LYS A 448 -22.91 -14.36 -12.60
N LEU A 449 -21.72 -13.88 -13.01
CA LEU A 449 -21.47 -13.30 -14.33
C LEU A 449 -21.22 -14.35 -15.43
N GLY A 450 -20.97 -15.61 -15.05
CA GLY A 450 -20.90 -16.77 -15.92
C GLY A 450 -19.80 -16.67 -17.00
N LYS A 451 -20.18 -16.83 -18.28
CA LYS A 451 -19.23 -16.93 -19.40
C LYS A 451 -18.36 -15.69 -19.62
N SER A 452 -18.74 -14.55 -19.07
CA SER A 452 -17.95 -13.31 -19.17
C SER A 452 -16.74 -13.29 -18.21
N GLN A 453 -16.63 -14.29 -17.33
CA GLN A 453 -15.59 -14.42 -16.32
C GLN A 453 -14.98 -15.82 -16.40
N THR A 454 -13.96 -16.00 -17.22
CA THR A 454 -13.32 -17.30 -17.45
C THR A 454 -12.09 -17.53 -16.58
N ASN A 455 -11.49 -16.46 -16.09
CA ASN A 455 -10.28 -16.51 -15.28
C ASN A 455 -10.57 -16.95 -13.83
N ARG A 456 -9.89 -18.02 -13.41
CA ARG A 456 -10.06 -18.59 -12.05
C ARG A 456 -9.26 -17.86 -10.97
N HIS A 457 -8.36 -16.94 -11.34
CA HIS A 457 -7.46 -16.30 -10.40
C HIS A 457 -7.86 -14.85 -10.09
N ALA A 458 -8.55 -14.16 -10.99
CA ALA A 458 -8.96 -12.78 -10.84
C ALA A 458 -10.21 -12.47 -11.68
N LEU A 459 -10.94 -11.41 -11.31
CA LEU A 459 -12.06 -10.89 -12.10
C LEU A 459 -11.52 -10.23 -13.37
N GLU A 460 -12.12 -10.55 -14.52
CA GLU A 460 -11.74 -9.98 -15.80
C GLU A 460 -12.40 -8.61 -16.01
N THR A 461 -11.58 -7.64 -16.40
CA THR A 461 -12.03 -6.29 -16.73
C THR A 461 -11.58 -5.92 -18.15
N ASP A 462 -12.29 -4.98 -18.74
CA ASP A 462 -11.87 -4.35 -19.98
C ASP A 462 -10.71 -3.35 -19.74
N THR A 463 -10.27 -2.71 -20.82
CA THR A 463 -9.20 -1.70 -20.79
C THR A 463 -9.55 -0.43 -20.00
N HIS A 464 -10.81 -0.20 -19.70
CA HIS A 464 -11.32 0.90 -18.86
C HIS A 464 -11.59 0.48 -17.41
N LEU A 465 -11.16 -0.73 -17.03
CA LEU A 465 -11.32 -1.35 -15.70
C LEU A 465 -12.78 -1.64 -15.34
N ARG A 466 -13.69 -1.72 -16.33
CA ARG A 466 -15.06 -2.16 -16.13
C ARG A 466 -15.12 -3.68 -16.01
N LEU A 467 -15.94 -4.18 -15.13
CA LEU A 467 -16.12 -5.60 -14.90
C LEU A 467 -16.86 -6.24 -16.08
N ASN A 468 -16.23 -7.22 -16.76
CA ASN A 468 -16.81 -7.91 -17.90
C ASN A 468 -18.09 -8.65 -17.51
N GLY A 469 -19.15 -8.45 -18.29
CA GLY A 469 -20.47 -9.06 -18.06
C GLY A 469 -21.35 -8.29 -17.07
N SER A 470 -20.85 -7.19 -16.46
CA SER A 470 -21.71 -6.31 -15.67
C SER A 470 -22.55 -5.38 -16.56
N PRO A 471 -23.78 -5.04 -16.16
CA PRO A 471 -24.59 -4.09 -16.93
C PRO A 471 -23.95 -2.70 -17.00
N LEU A 472 -24.04 -2.06 -18.15
CA LEU A 472 -23.89 -0.62 -18.38
C LEU A 472 -22.64 0.09 -17.80
N GLY A 473 -21.52 -0.62 -17.54
CA GLY A 473 -20.30 0.04 -17.08
C GLY A 473 -20.39 0.71 -15.70
N ASP A 474 -21.29 0.23 -14.84
CA ASP A 474 -21.50 0.76 -13.49
C ASP A 474 -20.53 0.16 -12.48
N VAL A 475 -19.93 -1.00 -12.80
CA VAL A 475 -19.08 -1.77 -11.91
C VAL A 475 -17.68 -1.86 -12.45
N TYR A 476 -16.72 -1.51 -11.62
CA TYR A 476 -15.28 -1.54 -11.91
C TYR A 476 -14.58 -2.51 -10.98
N ALA A 477 -13.47 -3.12 -11.41
CA ALA A 477 -12.65 -3.93 -10.53
C ALA A 477 -11.16 -3.56 -10.65
N ILE A 478 -10.47 -3.39 -9.51
CA ILE A 478 -9.09 -2.92 -9.45
C ILE A 478 -8.26 -3.66 -8.40
N GLY A 479 -6.96 -3.64 -8.55
CA GLY A 479 -6.02 -4.28 -7.63
C GLY A 479 -5.96 -5.80 -7.81
N ASP A 480 -5.57 -6.51 -6.75
CA ASP A 480 -5.26 -7.93 -6.82
C ASP A 480 -6.48 -8.83 -7.11
N CYS A 481 -7.70 -8.33 -6.92
CA CYS A 481 -8.92 -9.06 -7.26
C CYS A 481 -9.23 -9.06 -8.76
N SER A 482 -8.56 -8.23 -9.57
CA SER A 482 -8.88 -8.06 -10.98
C SER A 482 -7.69 -8.34 -11.89
N THR A 483 -7.98 -8.65 -13.15
CA THR A 483 -7.02 -8.67 -14.25
C THR A 483 -7.59 -7.83 -15.40
N VAL A 484 -6.70 -7.07 -16.05
CA VAL A 484 -7.07 -6.28 -17.24
C VAL A 484 -6.80 -7.14 -18.45
N GLN A 485 -7.75 -7.24 -19.37
CA GLN A 485 -7.47 -7.79 -20.70
C GLN A 485 -6.42 -6.89 -21.33
N ASN A 486 -5.23 -7.41 -21.45
CA ASN A 486 -4.17 -6.75 -22.20
C ASN A 486 -4.41 -7.05 -23.67
N ASN A 487 -5.12 -6.22 -24.37
CA ASN A 487 -5.27 -6.30 -25.84
C ASN A 487 -3.93 -5.96 -26.50
N VAL A 488 -2.85 -6.64 -26.11
CA VAL A 488 -1.52 -6.47 -26.72
C VAL A 488 -1.58 -6.81 -28.20
N ALA A 489 -2.37 -7.83 -28.54
CA ALA A 489 -2.64 -8.20 -29.93
C ALA A 489 -3.25 -7.03 -30.71
N ASP A 490 -4.31 -6.41 -30.20
CA ASP A 490 -4.97 -5.29 -30.89
C ASP A 490 -4.06 -4.07 -31.03
N HIS A 491 -3.27 -3.78 -30.03
CA HIS A 491 -2.28 -2.69 -30.08
C HIS A 491 -1.16 -2.97 -31.11
N ILE A 492 -0.70 -4.22 -31.20
CA ILE A 492 0.31 -4.62 -32.17
C ILE A 492 -0.29 -4.61 -33.58
N VAL A 493 -1.49 -5.15 -33.76
CA VAL A 493 -2.21 -5.10 -35.03
C VAL A 493 -2.41 -3.65 -35.50
N THR A 494 -2.82 -2.78 -34.59
CA THR A 494 -2.97 -1.35 -34.90
C THR A 494 -1.63 -0.68 -35.25
N PHE A 495 -0.56 -1.04 -34.53
CA PHE A 495 0.80 -0.57 -34.85
C PHE A 495 1.28 -1.08 -36.23
N LEU A 496 1.04 -2.34 -36.51
CA LEU A 496 1.39 -2.93 -37.81
C LEU A 496 0.59 -2.34 -38.98
N ARG A 497 -0.70 -2.09 -38.78
CA ARG A 497 -1.51 -1.35 -39.71
C ARG A 497 -0.94 0.04 -39.99
N SER A 498 -0.50 0.75 -38.94
CA SER A 498 0.14 2.05 -39.05
C SER A 498 1.51 1.99 -39.77
N LEU A 499 2.26 0.90 -39.58
CA LEU A 499 3.52 0.63 -40.28
C LEU A 499 3.33 0.32 -41.78
N ALA A 500 2.30 -0.52 -42.08
CA ALA A 500 1.91 -0.83 -43.46
C ALA A 500 1.51 0.45 -44.22
N TRP A 501 0.70 1.29 -43.59
CA TRP A 501 0.29 2.59 -44.16
C TRP A 501 1.50 3.53 -44.42
N LYS A 502 2.44 3.58 -43.47
CA LYS A 502 3.68 4.37 -43.67
C LYS A 502 4.56 3.83 -44.80
N ARG A 503 4.49 2.54 -45.10
CA ARG A 503 5.21 1.88 -46.17
C ARG A 503 4.42 1.86 -47.50
N GLY A 504 3.22 2.45 -47.55
CA GLY A 504 2.36 2.49 -48.73
C GLY A 504 1.85 1.11 -49.18
N LYS A 505 1.80 0.16 -48.27
CA LYS A 505 1.31 -1.23 -48.51
C LYS A 505 -0.05 -1.44 -47.81
N ASP A 506 -0.88 -2.27 -48.41
CA ASP A 506 -2.13 -2.69 -47.78
C ASP A 506 -1.82 -3.54 -46.52
N PRO A 507 -2.43 -3.26 -45.38
CA PRO A 507 -2.22 -4.04 -44.17
C PRO A 507 -2.48 -5.55 -44.30
N GLU A 508 -3.46 -5.94 -45.12
CA GLU A 508 -3.82 -7.35 -45.33
C GLU A 508 -2.80 -8.12 -46.17
N THR A 509 -2.00 -7.41 -47.00
CA THR A 509 -0.93 -8.00 -47.82
C THR A 509 0.45 -7.89 -47.18
N LEU A 510 0.51 -7.48 -45.90
CA LEU A 510 1.77 -7.28 -45.19
C LEU A 510 2.37 -8.63 -44.79
N GLN A 511 3.49 -8.97 -45.41
CA GLN A 511 4.34 -10.07 -45.00
C GLN A 511 5.50 -9.54 -44.14
N LEU A 512 5.66 -10.07 -42.95
CA LEU A 512 6.72 -9.69 -42.02
C LEU A 512 7.86 -10.68 -42.09
N SER A 513 9.02 -10.21 -42.50
CA SER A 513 10.25 -10.99 -42.41
C SER A 513 10.66 -11.20 -40.91
N PHE A 514 11.51 -12.17 -40.65
CA PHE A 514 12.06 -12.41 -39.33
C PHE A 514 12.74 -11.15 -38.75
N ALA A 515 13.42 -10.37 -39.57
CA ALA A 515 14.05 -9.11 -39.16
C ALA A 515 13.03 -8.03 -38.75
N ASP A 516 11.92 -7.90 -39.52
CA ASP A 516 10.83 -6.99 -39.17
C ASP A 516 10.14 -7.42 -37.88
N TRP A 517 9.87 -8.72 -37.70
CA TRP A 517 9.29 -9.32 -36.50
C TRP A 517 10.15 -9.05 -35.26
N ARG A 518 11.47 -9.20 -35.38
CA ARG A 518 12.41 -8.91 -34.29
C ARG A 518 12.35 -7.43 -33.87
N GLY A 519 12.23 -6.52 -34.83
CA GLY A 519 12.04 -5.10 -34.55
C GLY A 519 10.71 -4.80 -33.82
N VAL A 520 9.62 -5.44 -34.28
CA VAL A 520 8.30 -5.35 -33.63
C VAL A 520 8.37 -5.94 -32.21
N ALA A 521 9.00 -7.09 -32.04
CA ALA A 521 9.13 -7.72 -30.72
C ALA A 521 9.93 -6.85 -29.72
N GLU A 522 10.95 -6.14 -30.19
CA GLU A 522 11.71 -5.18 -29.39
C GLU A 522 10.86 -3.96 -28.96
N ASP A 523 10.05 -3.42 -29.86
CA ASP A 523 9.13 -2.32 -29.55
C ASP A 523 8.02 -2.76 -28.60
N VAL A 524 7.51 -4.00 -28.75
CA VAL A 524 6.53 -4.60 -27.84
C VAL A 524 7.15 -4.77 -26.44
N LYS A 525 8.36 -5.32 -26.34
CA LYS A 525 9.09 -5.44 -25.06
C LYS A 525 9.28 -4.08 -24.37
N ARG A 526 9.53 -3.03 -25.15
CA ARG A 526 9.71 -1.67 -24.62
C ARG A 526 8.40 -1.06 -24.09
N ARG A 527 7.29 -1.27 -24.80
CA ARG A 527 5.96 -0.76 -24.41
C ARG A 527 5.30 -1.61 -23.34
N PHE A 528 5.49 -2.92 -23.41
CA PHE A 528 4.91 -3.93 -22.52
C PHE A 528 6.02 -4.79 -21.89
N PRO A 529 6.76 -4.29 -20.87
CA PRO A 529 7.87 -5.01 -20.23
C PRO A 529 7.49 -6.42 -19.75
N GLN A 530 6.23 -6.66 -19.49
CA GLN A 530 5.71 -7.97 -19.04
C GLN A 530 5.75 -9.02 -20.16
N SER A 531 5.72 -8.62 -21.41
CA SER A 531 5.84 -9.53 -22.56
C SER A 531 7.25 -10.10 -22.73
N ILE A 532 8.27 -9.54 -22.04
CA ILE A 532 9.68 -9.91 -22.17
C ILE A 532 9.89 -11.42 -21.97
N ASN A 533 9.27 -12.00 -20.95
CA ASN A 533 9.43 -13.43 -20.66
C ASN A 533 8.80 -14.35 -21.71
N HIS A 534 7.74 -13.88 -22.35
CA HIS A 534 7.04 -14.63 -23.41
C HIS A 534 7.68 -14.41 -24.79
N LEU A 535 8.32 -13.27 -24.97
CA LEU A 535 9.03 -12.91 -26.21
C LEU A 535 10.54 -13.21 -26.16
N LYS A 536 11.07 -13.84 -25.09
CA LYS A 536 12.49 -14.22 -25.00
C LYS A 536 12.93 -15.22 -26.10
N ARG A 537 12.01 -15.98 -26.63
CA ARG A 537 12.27 -16.98 -27.69
C ARG A 537 11.59 -16.55 -28.99
N VAL A 538 11.88 -15.33 -29.42
CA VAL A 538 11.31 -14.74 -30.65
C VAL A 538 11.50 -15.67 -31.87
N ASP A 539 12.70 -16.26 -31.98
CA ASP A 539 13.05 -17.19 -33.08
C ASP A 539 12.15 -18.44 -33.08
N LYS A 540 11.90 -18.98 -31.87
CA LYS A 540 11.06 -20.18 -31.74
C LYS A 540 9.59 -19.88 -32.03
N LEU A 541 9.10 -18.74 -31.57
CA LEU A 541 7.73 -18.29 -31.86
C LEU A 541 7.52 -18.03 -33.36
N PHE A 542 8.47 -17.38 -34.02
CA PHE A 542 8.40 -17.16 -35.45
C PHE A 542 8.28 -18.48 -36.21
N ASN A 543 9.17 -19.44 -35.95
CA ASN A 543 9.17 -20.76 -36.60
C ASN A 543 7.94 -21.64 -36.24
N GLU A 544 7.30 -21.42 -35.10
CA GLU A 544 6.09 -22.11 -34.68
C GLU A 544 4.84 -21.65 -35.43
N PHE A 545 4.82 -20.35 -35.80
CA PHE A 545 3.68 -19.71 -36.46
C PHE A 545 3.83 -19.58 -37.98
N ASP A 546 5.02 -19.64 -38.53
CA ASP A 546 5.29 -19.79 -39.97
C ASP A 546 4.92 -21.21 -40.40
N LYS A 547 3.60 -21.47 -40.59
CA LYS A 547 3.04 -22.80 -40.86
C LYS A 547 3.30 -23.24 -42.30
N ASP A 548 3.32 -22.30 -43.22
CA ASP A 548 3.57 -22.54 -44.65
C ASP A 548 5.06 -22.59 -44.99
N LYS A 549 5.93 -22.30 -44.00
CA LYS A 549 7.39 -22.22 -44.13
C LYS A 549 7.86 -21.23 -45.20
N SER A 550 7.11 -20.19 -45.38
CA SER A 550 7.43 -19.09 -46.34
C SER A 550 8.62 -18.26 -45.91
N GLY A 551 9.04 -18.33 -44.63
CA GLY A 551 10.06 -17.48 -44.07
C GLY A 551 9.54 -16.06 -43.71
N THR A 552 8.21 -15.86 -43.83
CA THR A 552 7.51 -14.63 -43.48
C THR A 552 6.24 -14.96 -42.73
N LEU A 553 5.80 -14.09 -41.80
CA LEU A 553 4.50 -14.22 -41.16
C LEU A 553 3.49 -13.36 -41.93
N ASP A 554 2.40 -14.00 -42.35
CA ASP A 554 1.26 -13.26 -42.91
C ASP A 554 0.40 -12.66 -41.77
N PHE A 555 -0.60 -11.85 -42.14
CA PHE A 555 -1.42 -11.12 -41.18
C PHE A 555 -2.25 -12.06 -40.27
N ASP A 556 -2.71 -13.20 -40.79
CA ASP A 556 -3.51 -14.19 -40.06
C ASP A 556 -2.66 -14.99 -39.10
N GLU A 557 -1.49 -15.46 -39.53
CA GLU A 557 -0.52 -16.14 -38.67
C GLU A 557 -0.04 -15.26 -37.55
N LEU A 558 0.22 -13.98 -37.86
CA LEU A 558 0.59 -12.97 -36.89
C LEU A 558 -0.52 -12.71 -35.88
N THR A 559 -1.77 -12.59 -36.32
CA THR A 559 -2.92 -12.40 -35.45
C THR A 559 -3.12 -13.60 -34.52
N GLN A 560 -2.94 -14.84 -35.02
CA GLN A 560 -2.98 -16.05 -34.20
C GLN A 560 -1.83 -16.08 -33.17
N LEU A 561 -0.61 -15.73 -33.57
CA LEU A 561 0.55 -15.61 -32.66
C LEU A 561 0.28 -14.60 -31.55
N LEU A 562 -0.22 -13.44 -31.91
CA LEU A 562 -0.49 -12.36 -30.96
C LEU A 562 -1.61 -12.72 -29.99
N LYS A 563 -2.67 -13.36 -30.48
CA LYS A 563 -3.75 -13.87 -29.64
C LYS A 563 -3.27 -14.94 -28.66
N GLN A 564 -2.40 -15.86 -29.10
CA GLN A 564 -1.80 -16.84 -28.22
C GLN A 564 -0.83 -16.21 -27.21
N VAL A 565 -0.15 -15.11 -27.57
CA VAL A 565 0.67 -14.33 -26.64
C VAL A 565 -0.21 -13.61 -25.63
N ASP A 566 -1.35 -13.04 -26.03
CA ASP A 566 -2.32 -12.43 -25.11
C ASP A 566 -2.92 -13.45 -24.16
N ASP A 567 -3.29 -14.66 -24.62
CA ASP A 567 -3.80 -15.74 -23.79
C ASP A 567 -2.75 -16.23 -22.77
N LYS A 568 -1.45 -16.16 -23.12
CA LYS A 568 -0.34 -16.52 -22.23
C LYS A 568 0.15 -15.35 -21.35
N LEU A 569 -0.11 -14.10 -21.74
CA LEU A 569 0.10 -12.89 -20.93
C LEU A 569 -0.96 -12.77 -19.82
N THR A 570 -1.36 -13.89 -19.27
CA THR A 570 -2.31 -13.97 -18.17
C THR A 570 -1.78 -13.16 -16.98
N SER A 571 -2.41 -12.05 -16.77
CA SER A 571 -2.41 -11.20 -15.59
C SER A 571 -1.16 -10.34 -15.35
N LEU A 572 -1.43 -9.05 -15.27
CA LEU A 572 -0.55 -8.10 -14.61
C LEU A 572 -0.21 -8.59 -13.20
N PRO A 573 1.03 -8.44 -12.73
CA PRO A 573 1.41 -8.92 -11.40
C PRO A 573 0.55 -8.27 -10.30
N ALA A 574 0.11 -9.07 -9.33
CA ALA A 574 -0.62 -8.58 -8.16
C ALA A 574 0.32 -7.77 -7.28
N THR A 575 0.39 -6.47 -7.50
CA THR A 575 1.31 -5.55 -6.80
C THR A 575 0.60 -4.28 -6.34
N ALA A 576 1.06 -3.74 -5.21
CA ALA A 576 0.62 -2.45 -4.69
C ALA A 576 0.74 -1.33 -5.74
N GLN A 577 1.79 -1.35 -6.56
CA GLN A 577 2.04 -0.38 -7.62
C GLN A 577 0.93 -0.40 -8.69
N ARG A 578 0.49 -1.59 -9.12
CA ARG A 578 -0.62 -1.75 -10.06
C ARG A 578 -1.93 -1.26 -9.47
N ALA A 579 -2.27 -1.72 -8.27
CA ALA A 579 -3.48 -1.32 -7.58
C ALA A 579 -3.55 0.20 -7.39
N HIS A 580 -2.42 0.82 -7.04
CA HIS A 580 -2.30 2.28 -6.89
C HIS A 580 -2.55 3.02 -8.20
N GLN A 581 -1.93 2.59 -9.32
CA GLN A 581 -2.13 3.22 -10.63
C GLN A 581 -3.56 3.06 -11.14
N GLN A 582 -4.18 1.90 -10.91
CA GLN A 582 -5.59 1.67 -11.26
C GLN A 582 -6.52 2.57 -10.45
N GLY A 583 -6.29 2.73 -9.13
CA GLY A 583 -7.06 3.64 -8.29
C GLY A 583 -6.93 5.11 -8.74
N GLN A 584 -5.71 5.57 -9.04
CA GLN A 584 -5.49 6.92 -9.59
C GLN A 584 -6.17 7.12 -10.95
N TYR A 585 -6.12 6.11 -11.81
CA TYR A 585 -6.77 6.14 -13.12
C TYR A 585 -8.28 6.32 -12.96
N LEU A 586 -8.94 5.50 -12.11
CA LEU A 586 -10.38 5.63 -11.87
C LEU A 586 -10.75 6.98 -11.25
N ALA A 587 -9.97 7.49 -10.30
CA ALA A 587 -10.21 8.81 -9.72
C ALA A 587 -10.23 9.91 -10.77
N ARG A 588 -9.22 9.94 -11.63
CA ARG A 588 -9.13 10.95 -12.73
C ARG A 588 -10.26 10.79 -13.73
N LYS A 589 -10.65 9.57 -14.05
CA LYS A 589 -11.77 9.24 -14.92
C LYS A 589 -13.08 9.74 -14.30
N PHE A 590 -13.35 9.41 -13.05
CA PHE A 590 -14.57 9.84 -12.33
C PHE A 590 -14.64 11.36 -12.16
N ASN A 591 -13.53 12.01 -11.81
CA ASN A 591 -13.45 13.48 -11.76
C ASN A 591 -13.79 14.12 -13.11
N LYS A 592 -13.38 13.49 -14.22
CA LYS A 592 -13.71 13.98 -15.57
C LYS A 592 -15.18 13.72 -15.90
N MET A 593 -15.71 12.54 -15.56
CA MET A 593 -17.11 12.20 -15.78
C MET A 593 -18.05 13.14 -15.01
N ALA A 594 -17.78 13.46 -13.76
CA ALA A 594 -18.57 14.39 -12.95
C ALA A 594 -18.68 15.78 -13.59
N ARG A 595 -17.60 16.25 -14.23
CA ARG A 595 -17.58 17.57 -14.93
C ARG A 595 -18.29 17.57 -16.29
N MET A 596 -18.39 16.41 -16.94
CA MET A 596 -18.95 16.29 -18.28
C MET A 596 -20.44 15.95 -18.29
N HIS A 597 -21.05 15.69 -17.11
CA HIS A 597 -22.46 15.31 -17.03
C HIS A 597 -23.42 16.34 -17.64
N GLU A 598 -23.01 17.58 -17.80
CA GLU A 598 -23.78 18.67 -18.39
C GLU A 598 -23.52 18.90 -19.90
N GLY A 599 -22.56 18.20 -20.53
CA GLY A 599 -22.09 18.57 -21.86
C GLY A 599 -21.85 17.45 -22.89
N LEU A 600 -22.20 16.18 -22.59
CA LEU A 600 -22.07 15.09 -23.57
C LEU A 600 -23.23 15.09 -24.56
N ASN A 601 -22.97 15.41 -25.81
CA ASN A 601 -23.93 15.22 -26.90
C ASN A 601 -23.95 13.74 -27.32
N ALA A 602 -25.14 13.26 -27.71
CA ALA A 602 -25.34 11.88 -28.19
C ALA A 602 -24.39 11.47 -29.34
N ASN A 603 -23.89 12.43 -30.11
CA ASN A 603 -22.95 12.23 -31.23
C ASN A 603 -21.50 11.96 -30.74
N ASP A 604 -21.17 12.29 -29.49
CA ASP A 604 -19.83 12.05 -28.90
C ASP A 604 -19.68 10.63 -28.36
N ILE A 605 -20.81 9.90 -28.27
CA ILE A 605 -20.85 8.52 -27.76
C ILE A 605 -20.81 7.58 -28.98
N ARG A 606 -19.63 7.18 -29.39
CA ARG A 606 -19.48 6.13 -30.42
C ARG A 606 -19.88 4.78 -29.82
N GLU A 607 -20.82 4.08 -30.45
CA GLU A 607 -21.22 2.70 -30.13
C GLU A 607 -21.78 2.51 -28.69
N GLY A 608 -22.27 3.55 -28.05
CA GLY A 608 -22.81 3.48 -26.68
C GLY A 608 -21.74 3.37 -25.57
N ASP A 609 -20.44 3.47 -25.88
CA ASP A 609 -19.37 3.42 -24.91
C ASP A 609 -19.01 4.82 -24.36
N VAL A 610 -19.73 5.22 -23.32
CA VAL A 610 -19.51 6.51 -22.62
C VAL A 610 -18.10 6.60 -22.04
N ASP A 611 -17.54 5.50 -21.54
CA ASP A 611 -16.25 5.47 -20.88
C ASP A 611 -15.09 5.74 -21.86
N ALA A 612 -15.14 5.17 -23.07
CA ALA A 612 -14.15 5.39 -24.11
C ALA A 612 -14.17 6.83 -24.62
N ALA A 613 -15.36 7.43 -24.70
CA ALA A 613 -15.52 8.83 -25.11
C ALA A 613 -14.95 9.80 -24.07
N VAL A 614 -15.09 9.48 -22.78
CA VAL A 614 -14.67 10.36 -21.67
C VAL A 614 -13.20 10.27 -21.37
N TYR A 615 -12.64 9.06 -21.31
CA TYR A 615 -11.28 8.86 -20.81
C TYR A 615 -10.54 7.76 -21.58
N LYS A 616 -9.23 7.93 -21.76
CA LYS A 616 -8.37 6.93 -22.43
C LYS A 616 -8.31 5.62 -21.66
N ALA A 617 -8.00 4.52 -22.36
CA ALA A 617 -7.77 3.21 -21.74
C ALA A 617 -6.66 3.24 -20.67
N PHE A 618 -6.75 2.31 -19.72
CA PHE A 618 -5.75 2.16 -18.67
C PHE A 618 -4.44 1.60 -19.25
N GLU A 619 -3.34 2.22 -18.90
CA GLU A 619 -1.99 1.78 -19.26
C GLU A 619 -1.16 1.63 -17.98
N TYR A 620 -0.72 0.39 -17.69
CA TYR A 620 0.18 0.12 -16.58
C TYR A 620 1.61 0.55 -16.90
N LYS A 621 2.22 1.32 -16.03
CA LYS A 621 3.63 1.73 -16.13
C LYS A 621 4.43 1.08 -15.01
N HIS A 622 5.31 0.16 -15.39
CA HIS A 622 6.25 -0.43 -14.44
C HIS A 622 7.28 0.62 -14.01
N LEU A 623 7.33 0.91 -12.71
CA LEU A 623 8.24 1.92 -12.13
C LEU A 623 9.50 1.31 -11.49
N GLY A 624 9.74 0.04 -11.74
CA GLY A 624 10.78 -0.75 -11.11
C GLY A 624 10.30 -1.53 -9.90
N SER A 625 11.13 -2.43 -9.43
CA SER A 625 10.88 -3.28 -8.26
C SER A 625 12.01 -3.15 -7.26
N LEU A 626 11.69 -3.35 -5.99
CA LEU A 626 12.63 -3.24 -4.88
C LEU A 626 12.53 -4.51 -4.06
N ALA A 627 13.68 -5.00 -3.54
CA ALA A 627 13.70 -6.11 -2.60
C ALA A 627 14.79 -5.90 -1.55
N TYR A 628 14.47 -6.23 -0.28
CA TYR A 628 15.42 -6.29 0.81
C TYR A 628 16.00 -7.71 0.91
N VAL A 629 17.32 -7.82 0.99
CA VAL A 629 18.05 -9.10 1.07
C VAL A 629 19.17 -8.99 2.09
N GLY A 630 18.88 -9.04 3.36
CA GLY A 630 19.81 -9.05 4.50
C GLY A 630 20.92 -7.99 4.42
N ASN A 631 20.77 -6.89 5.17
CA ASN A 631 21.69 -5.74 5.18
C ASN A 631 22.11 -5.25 3.77
N SER A 632 21.31 -5.57 2.76
CA SER A 632 21.44 -5.16 1.35
C SER A 632 20.08 -4.94 0.74
N ALA A 633 19.98 -4.13 -0.29
CA ALA A 633 18.79 -3.94 -1.07
C ALA A 633 19.08 -3.96 -2.57
N ILE A 634 18.11 -4.42 -3.32
CA ILE A 634 18.20 -4.53 -4.77
C ILE A 634 17.13 -3.64 -5.39
N PHE A 635 17.52 -2.92 -6.43
CA PHE A 635 16.66 -2.08 -7.25
C PHE A 635 16.67 -2.65 -8.66
N ASP A 636 15.53 -3.16 -9.09
CA ASP A 636 15.29 -3.48 -10.49
C ASP A 636 14.60 -2.29 -11.14
N LEU A 637 15.33 -1.59 -12.00
CA LEU A 637 14.84 -0.40 -12.70
C LEU A 637 14.20 -0.74 -14.05
N GLY A 638 14.13 -2.02 -14.39
CA GLY A 638 13.72 -2.51 -15.70
C GLY A 638 14.81 -2.31 -16.78
N GLU A 639 14.55 -2.80 -17.98
CA GLU A 639 15.47 -2.72 -19.14
C GLU A 639 16.86 -3.34 -18.88
N GLY A 640 16.96 -4.35 -18.00
CA GLY A 640 18.25 -4.97 -17.63
C GLY A 640 19.14 -4.08 -16.75
N ARG A 641 18.60 -3.00 -16.18
CA ARG A 641 19.33 -2.14 -15.25
C ARG A 641 18.96 -2.50 -13.82
N SER A 642 19.84 -3.17 -13.14
CA SER A 642 19.71 -3.43 -11.72
C SER A 642 20.81 -2.73 -10.93
N LEU A 643 20.50 -2.27 -9.73
CA LEU A 643 21.44 -1.72 -8.77
C LEU A 643 21.29 -2.54 -7.49
N ALA A 644 22.35 -3.26 -7.14
CA ALA A 644 22.45 -3.96 -5.87
C ALA A 644 23.57 -3.34 -5.04
N GLY A 645 23.40 -3.25 -3.73
CA GLY A 645 24.40 -2.64 -2.87
C GLY A 645 24.19 -2.98 -1.40
N GLY A 646 25.21 -2.68 -0.58
CA GLY A 646 25.18 -2.87 0.87
C GLY A 646 24.32 -1.83 1.61
N LEU A 647 24.76 -1.42 2.79
CA LEU A 647 24.00 -0.54 3.70
C LEU A 647 23.44 0.73 3.04
N TRP A 648 24.17 1.35 2.13
CA TRP A 648 23.68 2.55 1.47
C TRP A 648 22.45 2.27 0.59
N ALA A 649 22.39 1.10 -0.03
CA ALA A 649 21.19 0.69 -0.79
C ALA A 649 20.00 0.43 0.14
N VAL A 650 20.23 -0.06 1.37
CA VAL A 650 19.20 -0.20 2.41
C VAL A 650 18.62 1.18 2.79
N TYR A 651 19.47 2.20 2.97
CA TYR A 651 18.97 3.55 3.25
C TYR A 651 18.21 4.16 2.07
N ALA A 652 18.66 3.90 0.84
CA ALA A 652 17.91 4.31 -0.35
C ALA A 652 16.55 3.59 -0.43
N TRP A 653 16.50 2.29 -0.16
CA TRP A 653 15.28 1.49 -0.08
C TRP A 653 14.31 2.05 1.00
N ARG A 654 14.80 2.33 2.22
CA ARG A 654 14.02 2.98 3.27
C ARG A 654 13.48 4.34 2.83
N SER A 655 14.30 5.14 2.15
CA SER A 655 13.92 6.48 1.66
C SER A 655 12.79 6.41 0.62
N VAL A 656 12.81 5.40 -0.27
CA VAL A 656 11.73 5.19 -1.24
C VAL A 656 10.42 4.84 -0.54
N TYR A 657 10.43 3.89 0.40
CA TYR A 657 9.21 3.52 1.12
C TYR A 657 8.72 4.62 2.08
N PHE A 658 9.63 5.36 2.70
CA PHE A 658 9.28 6.56 3.46
C PHE A 658 8.54 7.58 2.59
N ALA A 659 9.02 7.85 1.38
CA ALA A 659 8.37 8.77 0.43
C ALA A 659 7.01 8.25 -0.07
N GLN A 660 6.86 6.94 -0.24
CA GLN A 660 5.62 6.29 -0.71
C GLN A 660 4.58 6.13 0.40
N SER A 661 4.96 6.29 1.66
CA SER A 661 4.04 6.15 2.80
C SER A 661 2.84 7.10 2.69
N VAL A 662 1.68 6.64 3.16
CA VAL A 662 0.36 7.23 2.91
C VAL A 662 0.17 8.60 3.54
N SER A 663 0.73 8.84 4.73
CA SER A 663 0.53 10.07 5.49
C SER A 663 1.80 10.58 6.15
N LEU A 664 1.81 11.85 6.56
CA LEU A 664 2.90 12.41 7.37
C LEU A 664 3.04 11.67 8.71
N ARG A 665 1.90 11.27 9.32
CA ARG A 665 1.88 10.50 10.56
C ARG A 665 2.66 9.19 10.43
N THR A 666 2.36 8.37 9.42
CA THR A 666 3.04 7.09 9.19
C THR A 666 4.53 7.30 8.88
N ARG A 667 4.90 8.35 8.14
CA ARG A 667 6.31 8.70 7.89
C ARG A 667 7.07 8.99 9.18
N LEU A 668 6.51 9.84 10.03
CA LEU A 668 7.15 10.19 11.31
C LEU A 668 7.29 8.98 12.23
N LEU A 669 6.24 8.15 12.34
CA LEU A 669 6.28 6.94 13.15
C LEU A 669 7.34 5.95 12.64
N MET A 670 7.43 5.71 11.32
CA MET A 670 8.47 4.86 10.73
C MET A 670 9.89 5.40 11.00
N ALA A 671 10.08 6.72 10.90
CA ALA A 671 11.37 7.34 11.20
C ALA A 671 11.75 7.18 12.69
N MET A 672 10.77 7.32 13.58
CA MET A 672 10.96 7.09 15.03
C MET A 672 11.33 5.62 15.30
N ASP A 673 10.66 4.66 14.66
CA ASP A 673 10.95 3.23 14.84
C ASP A 673 12.36 2.87 14.35
N TRP A 674 12.77 3.37 13.20
CA TRP A 674 14.14 3.16 12.72
C TRP A 674 15.18 3.78 13.67
N THR A 675 14.87 4.95 14.25
CA THR A 675 15.74 5.58 15.26
C THR A 675 15.78 4.75 16.54
N LYS A 676 14.61 4.28 17.03
CA LYS A 676 14.49 3.38 18.18
C LYS A 676 15.32 2.11 17.97
N ARG A 677 15.16 1.46 16.80
CA ARG A 677 15.95 0.28 16.45
C ARG A 677 17.46 0.56 16.47
N GLY A 678 17.89 1.69 15.92
CA GLY A 678 19.30 2.07 15.87
C GLY A 678 19.93 2.31 17.25
N LEU A 679 19.13 2.78 18.22
CA LEU A 679 19.61 3.09 19.56
C LEU A 679 19.46 1.92 20.56
N PHE A 680 18.37 1.15 20.47
CA PHE A 680 17.97 0.18 21.48
C PHE A 680 17.88 -1.28 20.96
N GLY A 681 18.03 -1.49 19.65
CA GLY A 681 17.77 -2.80 19.02
C GLY A 681 16.27 -3.00 18.69
N ARG A 682 15.92 -4.22 18.24
CA ARG A 682 14.55 -4.63 17.99
C ARG A 682 13.83 -4.95 19.29
N ASP A 683 12.52 -4.78 19.29
CA ASP A 683 11.67 -5.15 20.42
C ASP A 683 11.40 -6.67 20.39
N LEU A 684 11.83 -7.36 21.44
CA LEU A 684 11.76 -8.82 21.55
C LEU A 684 10.60 -9.30 22.45
N MET A 685 9.68 -8.43 22.83
CA MET A 685 8.53 -8.80 23.65
C MET A 685 7.45 -9.49 22.82
N SER A 686 6.84 -10.52 23.38
CA SER A 686 5.63 -11.17 22.87
C SER A 686 4.40 -10.67 23.63
N PHE A 687 3.34 -10.23 22.91
CA PHE A 687 2.09 -9.75 23.51
C PHE A 687 0.90 -10.54 23.00
#